data_d92753bc1694056c60440b0494426183
#
_entry.id   d92753bc1694056c60440b0494426183
#
_cell.length_a   1.000
_cell.length_b   1.000
_cell.length_c   1.000
_cell.angle_alpha   90.00
_cell.angle_beta   90.00
_cell.angle_gamma   90.00
#
_symmetry.space_group_name_H-M   'P 1'
#
loop_
_entity.id
_entity.type
_entity.pdbx_description
1 polymer ?
#
loop_
_entity_poly.entity_id
_entity_poly.type
_entity_poly.pdbx_seq_one_letter_code
_entity_poly.pdbx_strand_id
1 'polypeptide(L)'
;MTGQIVKDNKKRRLRQTIASFSKFAKAAFFVVLAFFVIGACTIGGFDAPGKAYRAVPDTAGSTDTVVFYLDNQDGKGLDEIWINIGSIYTAAGSDTTVTFNYASVPSTSASTISWSSVNRIGSKTFGNIYSSSGKGITGANYNWVRFADLENAENKTTALSTSYRLIKMEAGAEMLVNEVVFVDAAGKIIPAYVTMEEAKAAYGSGWDSRPALGDAFRVNPKDAVNLLDSQHSVRKGDSTYSNFTQDEAYSLMQIDNIFLGRQFYEGSVYEIDADSGPLSSLFMSLGVLVFGKSPFGLRIVPLLFATALVALAYFFGKELFGSDAFGLLFAGLFAAGGLTLTVGRLGLSFAMTAFCVLLSYYFMYKFCAKGISADHPVKTALTVLFSGIAFAFAFALDAKAVIAAAGVVVLFIVGAVRQHRAQAAEERALREEMSESNLKAPSEEIMKVNLAEYEEKSSALAAQSAYKNKLAYLFFFASFVLATVIVTLLSSLASYFSYVKFYEANPEKPVLGIFTIVWYALRDCFTVSNVTSYTSANASNAFGWLIGLKGATLLSATEGSSYLALNAQMNTAVMLTALVGFLFMTVYAILYLATGGKNGAYATEYSPRILRAYAVFALGLVTSLLSYAFSANASAMHSLLFTVFYIGFIPLAFYTAYVHDKSGATSVLGIKMNATVKVLFALLIVYAVVFVLMLPMTFCFPLHATAAKYCFGWTTFVNNGFYRI
;
A
#
# COMPACT_ATOMS: atom_id res chain seq x y z
N MET A 1 -41.38 19.11 -13.48
CA MET A 1 -40.58 20.12 -14.22
C MET A 1 -39.39 20.68 -13.40
N THR A 2 -39.54 20.99 -12.13
CA THR A 2 -38.45 21.55 -11.32
C THR A 2 -37.20 20.65 -11.17
N GLY A 3 -37.34 19.34 -11.07
CA GLY A 3 -36.20 18.42 -10.92
C GLY A 3 -35.31 18.28 -12.17
N GLN A 4 -35.88 18.50 -13.36
CA GLN A 4 -35.13 18.40 -14.63
C GLN A 4 -34.34 19.68 -14.90
N ILE A 5 -34.89 20.85 -14.52
CA ILE A 5 -34.22 22.14 -14.63
C ILE A 5 -33.01 22.21 -13.69
N VAL A 6 -33.11 21.65 -12.48
CA VAL A 6 -31.99 21.58 -11.52
C VAL A 6 -30.87 20.63 -11.99
N LYS A 7 -31.22 19.51 -12.62
CA LYS A 7 -30.25 18.57 -13.23
C LYS A 7 -29.52 19.20 -14.42
N ASP A 8 -30.23 19.93 -15.27
CA ASP A 8 -29.63 20.58 -16.43
C ASP A 8 -28.73 21.77 -16.04
N ASN A 9 -29.11 22.54 -15.02
CA ASN A 9 -28.25 23.59 -14.47
C ASN A 9 -26.97 23.04 -13.82
N LYS A 10 -27.04 21.90 -13.10
CA LYS A 10 -25.86 21.22 -12.58
C LYS A 10 -24.95 20.72 -13.71
N LYS A 11 -25.50 20.09 -14.74
CA LYS A 11 -24.73 19.63 -15.92
C LYS A 11 -24.10 20.79 -16.67
N ARG A 12 -24.81 21.91 -16.83
CA ARG A 12 -24.28 23.12 -17.50
C ARG A 12 -23.13 23.77 -16.68
N ARG A 13 -23.27 23.88 -15.36
CA ARG A 13 -22.19 24.36 -14.47
C ARG A 13 -20.97 23.43 -14.52
N LEU A 14 -21.15 22.11 -14.46
CA LEU A 14 -20.06 21.16 -14.54
C LEU A 14 -19.32 21.25 -15.88
N ARG A 15 -20.05 21.36 -17.01
CA ARG A 15 -19.44 21.54 -18.34
C ARG A 15 -18.65 22.85 -18.44
N GLN A 16 -19.15 23.94 -17.87
CA GLN A 16 -18.46 25.24 -17.82
C GLN A 16 -17.19 25.17 -16.96
N THR A 17 -17.25 24.48 -15.81
CA THR A 17 -16.09 24.28 -14.93
C THR A 17 -15.01 23.41 -15.62
N ILE A 18 -15.40 22.34 -16.29
CA ILE A 18 -14.45 21.48 -17.04
C ILE A 18 -13.87 22.24 -18.25
N ALA A 19 -14.66 23.09 -18.92
CA ALA A 19 -14.18 23.90 -20.02
C ALA A 19 -13.13 24.94 -19.59
N SER A 20 -13.17 25.39 -18.33
CA SER A 20 -12.24 26.38 -17.77
C SER A 20 -10.88 25.80 -17.39
N PHE A 21 -10.74 24.46 -17.28
CA PHE A 21 -9.45 23.86 -16.97
C PHE A 21 -8.46 23.98 -18.14
N SER A 22 -7.18 24.20 -17.80
CA SER A 22 -6.10 24.19 -18.78
C SER A 22 -6.01 22.83 -19.50
N LYS A 23 -5.47 22.80 -20.71
CA LYS A 23 -5.26 21.54 -21.45
C LYS A 23 -4.43 20.53 -20.65
N PHE A 24 -3.44 21.00 -19.90
CA PHE A 24 -2.59 20.16 -19.05
C PHE A 24 -3.33 19.62 -17.81
N ALA A 25 -4.24 20.41 -17.21
CA ALA A 25 -5.08 19.94 -16.13
C ALA A 25 -6.04 18.84 -16.58
N LYS A 26 -6.59 18.96 -17.79
CA LYS A 26 -7.43 17.90 -18.40
C LYS A 26 -6.59 16.64 -18.65
N ALA A 27 -5.38 16.79 -19.20
CA ALA A 27 -4.47 15.67 -19.42
C ALA A 27 -4.09 14.97 -18.09
N ALA A 28 -3.84 15.73 -17.02
CA ALA A 28 -3.57 15.16 -15.70
C ALA A 28 -4.74 14.35 -15.16
N PHE A 29 -5.98 14.82 -15.34
CA PHE A 29 -7.17 14.05 -15.00
C PHE A 29 -7.23 12.72 -15.74
N PHE A 30 -6.91 12.71 -17.04
CA PHE A 30 -6.88 11.47 -17.82
C PHE A 30 -5.74 10.54 -17.39
N VAL A 31 -4.57 11.06 -16.99
CA VAL A 31 -3.48 10.23 -16.43
C VAL A 31 -3.92 9.55 -15.15
N VAL A 32 -4.55 10.28 -14.23
CA VAL A 32 -5.08 9.73 -12.97
C VAL A 32 -6.17 8.68 -13.23
N LEU A 33 -7.10 8.99 -14.14
CA LEU A 33 -8.17 8.06 -14.52
C LEU A 33 -7.61 6.79 -15.18
N ALA A 34 -6.66 6.93 -16.12
CA ALA A 34 -6.02 5.80 -16.76
C ALA A 34 -5.25 4.93 -15.76
N PHE A 35 -4.52 5.55 -14.81
CA PHE A 35 -3.85 4.83 -13.73
C PHE A 35 -4.84 4.00 -12.90
N PHE A 36 -5.96 4.61 -12.50
CA PHE A 36 -7.00 3.91 -11.75
C PHE A 36 -7.62 2.75 -12.56
N VAL A 37 -8.00 3.01 -13.83
CA VAL A 37 -8.64 1.99 -14.67
C VAL A 37 -7.69 0.82 -14.94
N ILE A 38 -6.44 1.10 -15.32
CA ILE A 38 -5.42 0.05 -15.52
C ILE A 38 -5.21 -0.73 -14.21
N GLY A 39 -5.07 -0.02 -13.10
CA GLY A 39 -4.98 -0.63 -11.78
C GLY A 39 -6.18 -1.54 -11.51
N ALA A 40 -7.40 -1.02 -11.57
CA ALA A 40 -8.63 -1.74 -11.26
C ALA A 40 -8.86 -2.97 -12.15
N CYS A 41 -8.51 -2.89 -13.44
CA CYS A 41 -8.59 -4.03 -14.36
C CYS A 41 -7.53 -5.13 -14.09
N THR A 42 -6.49 -4.81 -13.34
CA THR A 42 -5.33 -5.70 -13.16
C THR A 42 -5.04 -6.06 -11.70
N ILE A 43 -5.84 -5.59 -10.73
CA ILE A 43 -5.61 -5.92 -9.31
C ILE A 43 -6.00 -7.33 -8.94
N GLY A 44 -6.90 -7.98 -9.67
CA GLY A 44 -7.28 -9.37 -9.43
C GLY A 44 -8.77 -9.64 -9.56
N GLY A 45 -9.12 -10.91 -9.38
CA GLY A 45 -10.50 -11.39 -9.44
C GLY A 45 -11.33 -11.04 -8.20
N PHE A 46 -12.65 -11.14 -8.36
CA PHE A 46 -13.63 -10.94 -7.28
C PHE A 46 -13.94 -12.22 -6.52
N ASP A 47 -13.48 -13.37 -7.02
CA ASP A 47 -13.80 -14.65 -6.39
C ASP A 47 -13.07 -14.76 -5.06
N ALA A 48 -13.84 -14.92 -4.01
CA ALA A 48 -13.38 -15.09 -2.65
C ALA A 48 -13.92 -16.40 -2.10
N PRO A 49 -13.16 -17.13 -1.27
CA PRO A 49 -13.75 -18.18 -0.44
C PRO A 49 -14.78 -17.55 0.50
N GLY A 50 -15.72 -18.36 0.96
CA GLY A 50 -16.76 -17.94 1.89
C GLY A 50 -16.24 -17.73 3.32
N LYS A 51 -17.02 -18.15 4.29
CA LYS A 51 -16.61 -18.12 5.69
C LYS A 51 -15.60 -19.23 5.97
N ALA A 52 -14.58 -18.92 6.77
CA ALA A 52 -13.62 -19.95 7.16
C ALA A 52 -14.22 -20.92 8.20
N TYR A 53 -13.87 -22.17 8.07
CA TYR A 53 -13.95 -23.17 9.12
C TYR A 53 -12.74 -23.00 10.05
N ARG A 54 -12.96 -23.05 11.35
CA ARG A 54 -11.89 -22.99 12.34
C ARG A 54 -11.64 -24.37 12.91
N ALA A 55 -10.60 -25.03 12.41
CA ALA A 55 -10.12 -26.30 12.98
C ALA A 55 -9.49 -26.03 14.36
N VAL A 56 -9.93 -26.75 15.39
CA VAL A 56 -9.42 -26.61 16.76
C VAL A 56 -9.24 -28.00 17.36
N PRO A 57 -8.03 -28.60 17.29
CA PRO A 57 -7.74 -29.86 17.96
C PRO A 57 -7.98 -29.78 19.48
N ASP A 58 -8.66 -30.77 20.05
CA ASP A 58 -9.05 -30.77 21.47
C ASP A 58 -7.87 -30.80 22.44
N THR A 59 -6.78 -31.46 22.05
CA THR A 59 -5.57 -31.59 22.87
C THR A 59 -4.31 -31.52 22.00
N ALA A 60 -3.19 -31.19 22.61
CA ALA A 60 -1.90 -31.21 21.92
C ALA A 60 -1.61 -32.64 21.37
N GLY A 61 -1.39 -32.72 20.06
CA GLY A 61 -1.15 -33.99 19.35
C GLY A 61 -2.41 -34.69 18.86
N SER A 62 -3.61 -34.17 19.15
CA SER A 62 -4.86 -34.61 18.50
C SER A 62 -5.04 -33.89 17.16
N THR A 63 -6.00 -34.34 16.38
CA THR A 63 -6.41 -33.70 15.12
C THR A 63 -7.87 -33.32 15.20
N ASP A 64 -8.19 -32.18 14.63
CA ASP A 64 -9.58 -31.81 14.36
C ASP A 64 -10.02 -32.49 13.07
N THR A 65 -11.20 -33.08 13.06
CA THR A 65 -11.65 -34.02 12.02
C THR A 65 -12.99 -33.59 11.44
N VAL A 66 -13.06 -33.55 10.11
CA VAL A 66 -14.31 -33.34 9.36
C VAL A 66 -14.51 -34.44 8.34
N VAL A 67 -15.72 -35.00 8.31
CA VAL A 67 -16.11 -36.06 7.36
C VAL A 67 -17.01 -35.48 6.27
N PHE A 68 -16.68 -35.77 5.03
CA PHE A 68 -17.43 -35.38 3.84
C PHE A 68 -18.08 -36.59 3.20
N TYR A 69 -19.30 -36.45 2.72
CA TYR A 69 -19.92 -37.38 1.79
C TYR A 69 -19.86 -36.79 0.37
N LEU A 70 -19.31 -37.53 -0.59
CA LEU A 70 -19.22 -37.15 -1.99
C LEU A 70 -20.37 -37.76 -2.79
N ASP A 71 -21.14 -36.94 -3.47
CA ASP A 71 -22.18 -37.39 -4.41
C ASP A 71 -21.56 -37.69 -5.81
N ASN A 72 -20.74 -38.71 -5.82
CA ASN A 72 -19.92 -39.12 -6.95
C ASN A 72 -20.65 -40.17 -7.81
N GLN A 73 -21.86 -39.84 -8.30
CA GLN A 73 -22.71 -40.80 -9.04
C GLN A 73 -22.48 -40.80 -10.55
N ASP A 74 -21.81 -39.81 -11.10
CA ASP A 74 -21.61 -39.59 -12.53
C ASP A 74 -20.59 -40.57 -13.18
N GLY A 75 -20.14 -41.60 -12.46
CA GLY A 75 -19.25 -42.68 -12.96
C GLY A 75 -17.78 -42.29 -13.09
N LYS A 76 -17.41 -41.05 -12.66
CA LYS A 76 -16.02 -40.59 -12.64
C LYS A 76 -15.53 -40.48 -11.21
N GLY A 77 -14.35 -41.02 -10.95
CA GLY A 77 -13.75 -41.01 -9.62
C GLY A 77 -13.22 -39.65 -9.22
N LEU A 78 -12.93 -39.47 -7.92
CA LEU A 78 -12.22 -38.32 -7.39
C LEU A 78 -10.80 -38.29 -7.96
N ASP A 79 -10.39 -37.16 -8.55
CA ASP A 79 -9.07 -36.96 -9.13
C ASP A 79 -8.26 -35.91 -8.40
N GLU A 80 -8.84 -34.71 -8.16
CA GLU A 80 -8.13 -33.62 -7.51
C GLU A 80 -8.84 -33.20 -6.22
N ILE A 81 -8.05 -32.80 -5.23
CA ILE A 81 -8.51 -32.07 -4.04
C ILE A 81 -7.81 -30.70 -4.02
N TRP A 82 -8.60 -29.65 -3.94
CA TRP A 82 -8.12 -28.30 -3.76
C TRP A 82 -8.49 -27.80 -2.38
N ILE A 83 -7.55 -27.09 -1.72
CA ILE A 83 -7.74 -26.53 -0.39
C ILE A 83 -7.26 -25.07 -0.38
N ASN A 84 -8.00 -24.23 0.32
CA ASN A 84 -7.60 -22.87 0.64
C ASN A 84 -7.46 -22.74 2.16
N ILE A 85 -6.24 -22.56 2.64
CA ILE A 85 -5.94 -22.41 4.07
C ILE A 85 -5.66 -20.95 4.36
N GLY A 86 -6.28 -20.40 5.40
CA GLY A 86 -6.02 -19.09 5.94
C GLY A 86 -4.89 -19.08 6.98
N SER A 87 -5.14 -18.42 8.11
CA SER A 87 -4.20 -18.35 9.24
C SER A 87 -3.98 -19.71 9.90
N ILE A 88 -2.75 -19.97 10.33
CA ILE A 88 -2.35 -21.12 11.13
C ILE A 88 -1.84 -20.62 12.48
N TYR A 89 -2.35 -21.21 13.57
CA TYR A 89 -2.09 -20.78 14.95
C TYR A 89 -1.25 -21.81 15.69
N THR A 90 -0.02 -22.03 15.19
CA THR A 90 0.99 -22.85 15.85
C THR A 90 2.03 -21.96 16.53
N ALA A 91 2.88 -22.56 17.37
CA ALA A 91 4.05 -21.85 17.89
C ALA A 91 4.92 -21.35 16.73
N ALA A 92 5.56 -20.20 16.92
CA ALA A 92 6.40 -19.59 15.88
C ALA A 92 7.41 -20.61 15.33
N GLY A 93 7.43 -20.77 14.00
CA GLY A 93 8.32 -21.72 13.32
C GLY A 93 7.85 -23.15 13.27
N SER A 94 6.66 -23.46 13.77
CA SER A 94 6.11 -24.82 13.71
C SER A 94 5.21 -24.98 12.48
N ASP A 95 5.43 -26.08 11.78
CA ASP A 95 4.58 -26.51 10.69
C ASP A 95 3.44 -27.40 11.23
N THR A 96 2.36 -27.48 10.49
CA THR A 96 1.25 -28.41 10.76
C THR A 96 0.89 -29.18 9.53
N THR A 97 0.24 -30.31 9.72
CA THR A 97 -0.18 -31.18 8.62
C THR A 97 -1.70 -31.17 8.47
N VAL A 98 -2.14 -31.17 7.22
CA VAL A 98 -3.50 -31.56 6.86
C VAL A 98 -3.42 -32.92 6.16
N THR A 99 -4.31 -33.82 6.52
CA THR A 99 -4.35 -35.17 5.96
C THR A 99 -5.75 -35.43 5.43
N PHE A 100 -5.83 -36.06 4.25
CA PHE A 100 -7.08 -36.60 3.69
C PHE A 100 -7.02 -38.10 3.61
N ASN A 101 -8.06 -38.78 4.13
CA ASN A 101 -8.27 -40.21 4.05
C ASN A 101 -9.61 -40.46 3.35
N TYR A 102 -9.74 -41.64 2.72
CA TYR A 102 -10.96 -42.06 2.05
C TYR A 102 -11.50 -43.37 2.59
N ALA A 103 -12.78 -43.61 2.42
CA ALA A 103 -13.42 -44.85 2.75
C ALA A 103 -14.60 -45.13 1.82
N SER A 104 -14.90 -46.44 1.64
CA SER A 104 -16.16 -46.86 1.06
C SER A 104 -17.30 -46.69 2.06
N VAL A 105 -18.52 -46.58 1.53
CA VAL A 105 -19.70 -46.60 2.37
C VAL A 105 -19.73 -47.90 3.16
N PRO A 106 -19.88 -47.84 4.52
CA PRO A 106 -19.85 -49.04 5.36
C PRO A 106 -21.05 -49.97 5.07
N SER A 107 -20.86 -51.26 5.33
CA SER A 107 -21.95 -52.23 5.24
C SER A 107 -23.03 -51.94 6.30
N THR A 108 -24.21 -52.53 6.14
CA THR A 108 -25.30 -52.37 7.09
C THR A 108 -25.00 -52.97 8.47
N SER A 109 -24.05 -53.88 8.57
CA SER A 109 -23.60 -54.51 9.83
C SER A 109 -22.40 -53.81 10.47
N ALA A 110 -21.80 -52.81 9.79
CA ALA A 110 -20.63 -52.14 10.32
C ALA A 110 -21.04 -51.15 11.43
N SER A 111 -20.34 -51.20 12.56
CA SER A 111 -20.47 -50.25 13.67
C SER A 111 -19.59 -48.99 13.50
N THR A 112 -18.55 -49.07 12.67
CA THR A 112 -17.60 -47.99 12.44
C THR A 112 -17.18 -47.91 10.96
N ILE A 113 -16.69 -46.72 10.53
CA ILE A 113 -16.06 -46.56 9.22
C ILE A 113 -14.60 -47.00 9.32
N SER A 114 -14.16 -47.83 8.40
CA SER A 114 -12.77 -48.28 8.34
C SER A 114 -11.90 -47.23 7.66
N TRP A 115 -11.34 -46.35 8.43
CA TRP A 115 -10.29 -45.40 8.03
C TRP A 115 -8.93 -46.07 8.23
N SER A 116 -8.43 -46.79 7.25
CA SER A 116 -7.09 -47.39 7.40
C SER A 116 -6.00 -46.44 6.90
N SER A 117 -4.78 -46.64 7.42
CA SER A 117 -3.59 -45.91 6.93
C SER A 117 -3.28 -46.20 5.45
N VAL A 118 -3.80 -47.30 4.94
CA VAL A 118 -3.70 -47.70 3.52
C VAL A 118 -4.61 -46.84 2.63
N ASN A 119 -5.68 -46.27 3.21
CA ASN A 119 -6.66 -45.44 2.51
C ASN A 119 -6.33 -43.91 2.63
N ARG A 120 -5.06 -43.58 2.71
CA ARG A 120 -4.60 -42.18 2.78
C ARG A 120 -4.44 -41.63 1.37
N ILE A 121 -5.16 -40.54 1.05
CA ILE A 121 -4.97 -39.79 -0.19
C ILE A 121 -3.62 -39.08 -0.16
N GLY A 122 -3.34 -38.42 0.96
CA GLY A 122 -2.11 -37.68 1.12
C GLY A 122 -2.05 -36.94 2.44
N SER A 123 -0.89 -36.38 2.71
CA SER A 123 -0.62 -35.45 3.82
C SER A 123 0.21 -34.30 3.29
N LYS A 124 -0.22 -33.07 3.55
CA LYS A 124 0.52 -31.90 3.13
C LYS A 124 0.84 -31.06 4.35
N THR A 125 2.08 -30.63 4.42
CA THR A 125 2.56 -29.76 5.48
C THR A 125 2.33 -28.32 5.10
N PHE A 126 1.71 -27.59 6.00
CA PHE A 126 1.55 -26.14 5.92
C PHE A 126 2.24 -25.54 7.13
N GLY A 127 2.94 -24.46 6.96
CA GLY A 127 3.63 -23.83 8.04
C GLY A 127 3.00 -22.48 8.44
N ASN A 128 3.43 -21.95 9.55
CA ASN A 128 3.08 -20.63 10.01
C ASN A 128 3.86 -19.58 9.19
N ILE A 129 3.19 -18.57 8.66
CA ILE A 129 3.80 -17.47 7.90
C ILE A 129 4.88 -16.74 8.70
N TYR A 130 4.80 -16.75 10.04
CA TYR A 130 5.80 -16.16 10.94
C TYR A 130 6.99 -17.06 11.27
N SER A 131 7.21 -18.13 10.54
CA SER A 131 8.34 -19.01 10.78
C SER A 131 9.65 -18.25 10.70
N SER A 132 10.31 -18.09 11.84
CA SER A 132 11.64 -17.49 11.95
C SER A 132 12.74 -18.30 11.26
N SER A 133 12.45 -19.55 10.86
CA SER A 133 13.43 -20.47 10.28
C SER A 133 13.69 -20.27 8.79
N GLY A 134 13.05 -19.32 8.15
CA GLY A 134 13.20 -19.05 6.71
C GLY A 134 12.71 -20.17 5.79
N LYS A 135 12.21 -21.27 6.35
CA LYS A 135 11.45 -22.30 5.64
C LYS A 135 9.98 -21.90 5.55
N GLY A 136 9.74 -20.58 5.48
CA GLY A 136 8.42 -20.03 5.39
C GLY A 136 7.67 -20.66 4.26
N ILE A 137 6.40 -20.87 4.48
CA ILE A 137 5.47 -21.25 3.49
C ILE A 137 5.58 -20.27 2.39
N THR A 138 5.97 -20.79 1.32
CA THR A 138 5.90 -20.17 0.02
C THR A 138 4.44 -19.85 -0.32
N GLY A 139 3.90 -18.70 0.09
CA GLY A 139 2.65 -18.15 -0.42
C GLY A 139 1.42 -19.08 -0.50
N ALA A 140 1.42 -20.17 0.28
CA ALA A 140 0.32 -21.16 0.23
C ALA A 140 -0.92 -20.69 1.02
N ASN A 141 -0.74 -19.83 2.02
CA ASN A 141 -1.86 -19.33 2.83
C ASN A 141 -2.70 -18.34 2.00
N TYR A 142 -4.01 -18.47 2.13
CA TYR A 142 -5.02 -17.70 1.39
C TYR A 142 -5.03 -17.95 -0.13
N ASN A 143 -4.15 -18.82 -0.63
CA ASN A 143 -4.13 -19.23 -2.03
C ASN A 143 -4.73 -20.63 -2.20
N TRP A 144 -5.24 -20.90 -3.39
CA TRP A 144 -5.68 -22.23 -3.74
C TRP A 144 -4.48 -23.15 -3.96
N VAL A 145 -4.43 -24.22 -3.20
CA VAL A 145 -3.38 -25.22 -3.30
C VAL A 145 -4.00 -26.53 -3.76
N ARG A 146 -3.51 -27.09 -4.86
CA ARG A 146 -3.86 -28.45 -5.25
C ARG A 146 -3.21 -29.40 -4.23
N PHE A 147 -4.05 -29.96 -3.38
CA PHE A 147 -3.63 -30.85 -2.31
C PHE A 147 -3.20 -32.21 -2.88
N ALA A 148 -4.03 -32.79 -3.74
CA ALA A 148 -3.79 -34.07 -4.41
C ALA A 148 -4.14 -33.93 -5.90
N ASP A 149 -3.40 -34.68 -6.71
CA ASP A 149 -3.62 -34.89 -8.13
C ASP A 149 -3.39 -36.39 -8.36
N LEU A 150 -4.47 -37.14 -8.45
CA LEU A 150 -4.41 -38.61 -8.42
C LEU A 150 -4.05 -39.22 -9.78
N GLU A 151 -4.35 -38.53 -10.89
CA GLU A 151 -3.98 -39.00 -12.23
C GLU A 151 -2.52 -38.70 -12.59
N ASN A 152 -1.98 -37.56 -12.13
CA ASN A 152 -0.65 -37.09 -12.54
C ASN A 152 0.44 -37.31 -11.49
N ALA A 153 0.15 -38.04 -10.41
CA ALA A 153 1.19 -38.41 -9.45
C ALA A 153 2.28 -39.26 -10.13
N GLU A 154 3.54 -39.06 -9.76
CA GLU A 154 4.69 -39.83 -10.30
C GLU A 154 4.49 -41.35 -10.27
N ASN A 155 3.58 -41.82 -9.44
CA ASN A 155 3.21 -43.25 -9.28
C ASN A 155 1.89 -43.64 -9.97
N LYS A 156 1.33 -42.81 -10.87
CA LYS A 156 0.11 -43.11 -11.65
C LYS A 156 -0.97 -43.85 -10.86
N THR A 157 -1.45 -43.23 -9.80
CA THR A 157 -2.69 -43.68 -9.19
C THR A 157 -3.85 -43.15 -10.04
N THR A 158 -4.67 -44.06 -10.53
CA THR A 158 -5.93 -43.70 -11.21
C THR A 158 -6.86 -42.97 -10.22
N ALA A 159 -7.72 -42.10 -10.75
CA ALA A 159 -8.77 -41.48 -9.95
C ALA A 159 -9.48 -42.49 -9.05
N LEU A 160 -9.82 -42.07 -7.83
CA LEU A 160 -10.48 -42.98 -6.88
C LEU A 160 -11.81 -43.46 -7.44
N SER A 161 -12.06 -44.73 -7.37
CA SER A 161 -13.33 -45.35 -7.78
C SER A 161 -14.53 -44.64 -7.11
N THR A 162 -15.64 -44.53 -7.83
CA THR A 162 -16.91 -44.01 -7.33
C THR A 162 -17.49 -44.71 -6.11
N SER A 163 -16.94 -45.89 -5.75
CA SER A 163 -17.28 -46.60 -4.51
C SER A 163 -16.76 -45.86 -3.25
N TYR A 164 -15.71 -45.05 -3.40
CA TYR A 164 -15.14 -44.24 -2.28
C TYR A 164 -15.85 -42.91 -2.20
N ARG A 165 -16.89 -42.84 -1.36
CA ARG A 165 -17.78 -41.69 -1.19
C ARG A 165 -17.54 -40.94 0.11
N LEU A 166 -16.68 -41.43 0.98
CA LEU A 166 -16.37 -40.78 2.25
C LEU A 166 -14.95 -40.29 2.24
N ILE A 167 -14.79 -39.02 2.56
CA ILE A 167 -13.50 -38.37 2.72
C ILE A 167 -13.43 -37.81 4.15
N LYS A 168 -12.30 -38.05 4.80
CA LYS A 168 -12.00 -37.49 6.11
C LYS A 168 -10.83 -36.52 5.99
N MET A 169 -11.02 -35.27 6.40
CA MET A 169 -9.96 -34.28 6.60
C MET A 169 -9.53 -34.29 8.07
N GLU A 170 -8.25 -34.28 8.31
CA GLU A 170 -7.66 -34.17 9.65
C GLU A 170 -6.68 -32.97 9.67
N ALA A 171 -6.91 -32.02 10.56
CA ALA A 171 -6.05 -30.87 10.78
C ALA A 171 -5.25 -31.02 12.07
N GLY A 172 -3.94 -30.99 11.98
CA GLY A 172 -3.03 -31.27 13.11
C GLY A 172 -2.75 -30.10 14.03
N ALA A 173 -3.27 -28.91 13.75
CA ALA A 173 -3.17 -27.74 14.59
C ALA A 173 -4.35 -26.82 14.40
N GLU A 174 -4.47 -25.82 15.28
CA GLU A 174 -5.47 -24.79 15.11
C GLU A 174 -5.18 -23.96 13.87
N MET A 175 -6.16 -23.89 12.95
CA MET A 175 -6.04 -23.16 11.69
C MET A 175 -7.41 -22.75 11.14
N LEU A 176 -7.40 -21.77 10.23
CA LEU A 176 -8.54 -21.44 9.40
C LEU A 176 -8.44 -22.19 8.08
N VAL A 177 -9.47 -22.93 7.73
CA VAL A 177 -9.64 -23.52 6.40
C VAL A 177 -10.77 -22.79 5.72
N ASN A 178 -10.43 -22.04 4.68
CA ASN A 178 -11.42 -21.20 4.00
C ASN A 178 -12.35 -22.03 3.11
N GLU A 179 -11.82 -23.06 2.43
CA GLU A 179 -12.60 -23.85 1.48
C GLU A 179 -11.89 -25.15 1.12
N VAL A 180 -12.65 -26.20 0.79
CA VAL A 180 -12.18 -27.47 0.23
C VAL A 180 -13.04 -27.82 -0.98
N VAL A 181 -12.41 -28.20 -2.11
CA VAL A 181 -13.11 -28.59 -3.32
C VAL A 181 -12.61 -29.92 -3.83
N PHE A 182 -13.54 -30.80 -4.22
CA PHE A 182 -13.30 -32.10 -4.80
C PHE A 182 -13.63 -32.09 -6.29
N VAL A 183 -12.72 -32.59 -7.12
CA VAL A 183 -12.84 -32.53 -8.58
C VAL A 183 -12.71 -33.95 -9.16
N ASP A 184 -13.56 -34.28 -10.11
CA ASP A 184 -13.54 -35.54 -10.80
C ASP A 184 -12.50 -35.58 -11.95
N ALA A 185 -12.26 -36.76 -12.51
CA ALA A 185 -11.36 -36.98 -13.65
C ALA A 185 -11.80 -36.25 -14.96
N ALA A 186 -12.96 -35.62 -14.98
CA ALA A 186 -13.37 -34.73 -16.07
C ALA A 186 -13.15 -33.25 -15.76
N GLY A 187 -12.61 -32.92 -14.60
CA GLY A 187 -12.42 -31.56 -14.14
C GLY A 187 -13.67 -30.88 -13.59
N LYS A 188 -14.74 -31.64 -13.32
CA LYS A 188 -16.00 -31.18 -12.76
C LYS A 188 -15.97 -31.27 -11.23
N ILE A 189 -16.51 -30.27 -10.55
CA ILE A 189 -16.66 -30.27 -9.09
C ILE A 189 -17.66 -31.39 -8.69
N ILE A 190 -17.25 -32.23 -7.76
CA ILE A 190 -18.10 -33.25 -7.15
C ILE A 190 -18.87 -32.61 -5.99
N PRO A 191 -20.20 -32.66 -5.96
CA PRO A 191 -20.96 -32.19 -4.82
C PRO A 191 -20.55 -32.96 -3.55
N ALA A 192 -20.27 -32.21 -2.49
CA ALA A 192 -19.86 -32.75 -1.20
C ALA A 192 -20.76 -32.19 -0.09
N TYR A 193 -20.98 -32.99 0.95
CA TYR A 193 -21.85 -32.67 2.07
C TYR A 193 -21.16 -32.97 3.39
N VAL A 194 -21.30 -32.12 4.38
CA VAL A 194 -20.71 -32.26 5.72
C VAL A 194 -21.78 -32.39 6.79
N THR A 195 -23.02 -31.99 6.51
CA THR A 195 -24.12 -32.17 7.46
C THR A 195 -24.75 -33.53 7.26
N MET A 196 -25.18 -34.14 8.36
CA MET A 196 -25.84 -35.46 8.31
C MET A 196 -27.14 -35.40 7.47
N GLU A 197 -27.88 -34.29 7.55
CA GLU A 197 -29.16 -34.12 6.84
C GLU A 197 -28.97 -34.12 5.32
N GLU A 198 -28.05 -33.28 4.82
CA GLU A 198 -27.73 -33.17 3.39
C GLU A 198 -27.10 -34.48 2.84
N ALA A 199 -26.14 -35.06 3.59
CA ALA A 199 -25.51 -36.29 3.21
C ALA A 199 -26.51 -37.45 3.13
N LYS A 200 -27.46 -37.50 4.08
CA LYS A 200 -28.56 -38.47 4.07
C LYS A 200 -29.51 -38.26 2.87
N ALA A 201 -29.86 -37.03 2.58
CA ALA A 201 -30.69 -36.69 1.44
C ALA A 201 -30.04 -37.06 0.10
N ALA A 202 -28.73 -36.81 -0.06
CA ALA A 202 -27.95 -37.14 -1.24
C ALA A 202 -27.72 -38.65 -1.38
N TYR A 203 -27.52 -39.37 -0.27
CA TYR A 203 -27.35 -40.82 -0.28
C TYR A 203 -28.64 -41.58 -0.64
N GLY A 204 -29.80 -41.06 -0.16
CA GLY A 204 -31.11 -41.68 -0.38
C GLY A 204 -31.48 -42.84 0.53
N SER A 205 -32.31 -43.74 0.03
CA SER A 205 -32.79 -44.91 0.82
C SER A 205 -31.63 -45.82 1.22
N GLY A 206 -31.63 -46.23 2.47
CA GLY A 206 -30.58 -47.15 3.00
C GLY A 206 -29.55 -46.45 3.90
N TRP A 207 -29.59 -45.14 4.10
CA TRP A 207 -28.77 -44.44 5.09
C TRP A 207 -29.03 -44.93 6.51
N ASP A 208 -30.30 -44.99 6.89
CA ASP A 208 -30.72 -45.40 8.24
C ASP A 208 -30.39 -46.84 8.60
N SER A 209 -30.13 -47.68 7.60
CA SER A 209 -29.63 -49.04 7.80
C SER A 209 -28.12 -49.12 8.06
N ARG A 210 -27.40 -47.99 8.11
CA ARG A 210 -25.94 -47.87 8.29
C ARG A 210 -25.60 -46.97 9.45
N PRO A 211 -25.65 -47.44 10.70
CA PRO A 211 -25.44 -46.59 11.89
C PRO A 211 -24.07 -45.89 11.88
N ALA A 212 -23.02 -46.53 11.34
CA ALA A 212 -21.68 -45.97 11.22
C ALA A 212 -21.64 -44.63 10.42
N LEU A 213 -22.55 -44.43 9.44
CA LEU A 213 -22.65 -43.16 8.73
C LEU A 213 -23.17 -42.04 9.67
N GLY A 214 -24.25 -42.31 10.39
CA GLY A 214 -24.82 -41.35 11.33
C GLY A 214 -23.80 -40.94 12.40
N ASP A 215 -23.07 -41.87 12.94
CA ASP A 215 -22.06 -41.61 13.98
C ASP A 215 -20.89 -40.82 13.44
N ALA A 216 -20.43 -41.06 12.21
CA ALA A 216 -19.36 -40.32 11.57
C ALA A 216 -19.71 -38.81 11.36
N PHE A 217 -20.97 -38.51 10.99
CA PHE A 217 -21.38 -37.14 10.74
C PHE A 217 -21.80 -36.38 12.01
N ARG A 218 -22.07 -37.09 13.12
CA ARG A 218 -22.34 -36.42 14.42
C ARG A 218 -21.14 -35.69 14.99
N VAL A 219 -19.93 -36.10 14.64
CA VAL A 219 -18.71 -35.45 15.13
C VAL A 219 -18.34 -34.19 14.34
N ASN A 220 -18.97 -33.96 13.19
CA ASN A 220 -18.69 -32.76 12.41
C ASN A 220 -19.16 -31.51 13.18
N PRO A 221 -18.28 -30.51 13.35
CA PRO A 221 -18.65 -29.22 13.93
C PRO A 221 -19.70 -28.49 13.07
N LYS A 222 -20.49 -27.62 13.71
CA LYS A 222 -21.57 -26.89 13.00
C LYS A 222 -21.06 -25.96 11.91
N ASP A 223 -19.86 -25.42 12.06
CA ASP A 223 -19.21 -24.51 11.11
C ASP A 223 -18.47 -25.25 10.01
N ALA A 224 -18.44 -26.59 10.02
CA ALA A 224 -17.89 -27.40 8.92
C ALA A 224 -18.57 -27.10 7.56
N VAL A 225 -19.81 -26.61 7.55
CA VAL A 225 -20.50 -26.14 6.33
C VAL A 225 -19.75 -25.03 5.61
N ASN A 226 -18.96 -24.24 6.33
CA ASN A 226 -18.12 -23.19 5.76
C ASN A 226 -17.00 -23.73 4.85
N LEU A 227 -16.66 -25.04 4.94
CA LEU A 227 -15.68 -25.69 4.07
C LEU A 227 -16.18 -25.86 2.62
N LEU A 228 -17.49 -25.69 2.39
CA LEU A 228 -18.15 -26.00 1.13
C LEU A 228 -19.07 -24.85 0.64
N ASP A 229 -18.99 -23.67 1.25
CA ASP A 229 -19.95 -22.58 0.97
C ASP A 229 -19.60 -21.77 -0.29
N SER A 230 -18.42 -21.97 -0.89
CA SER A 230 -17.93 -21.20 -2.02
C SER A 230 -17.22 -22.03 -3.10
N GLN A 231 -17.78 -23.20 -3.45
CA GLN A 231 -17.19 -24.20 -4.36
C GLN A 231 -16.77 -23.65 -5.74
N HIS A 232 -17.34 -22.53 -6.17
CA HIS A 232 -17.03 -21.86 -7.45
C HIS A 232 -15.79 -20.96 -7.40
N SER A 233 -15.22 -20.73 -6.22
CA SER A 233 -14.12 -19.77 -6.04
C SER A 233 -12.74 -20.32 -6.43
N VAL A 234 -12.65 -21.61 -6.80
CA VAL A 234 -11.38 -22.24 -7.18
C VAL A 234 -10.79 -21.59 -8.43
N ARG A 235 -9.59 -21.07 -8.29
CA ARG A 235 -8.82 -20.53 -9.41
C ARG A 235 -7.57 -21.37 -9.62
N LYS A 236 -7.41 -21.88 -10.84
CA LYS A 236 -6.20 -22.57 -11.27
C LYS A 236 -5.24 -21.58 -11.89
N GLY A 237 -3.98 -21.60 -11.50
CA GLY A 237 -2.91 -20.80 -12.07
C GLY A 237 -2.18 -19.91 -11.06
N ASP A 238 -0.95 -19.52 -11.42
CA ASP A 238 0.01 -18.84 -10.54
C ASP A 238 0.05 -17.31 -10.73
N SER A 239 -0.93 -16.74 -11.42
CA SER A 239 -0.96 -15.29 -11.67
C SER A 239 -1.41 -14.50 -10.43
N THR A 240 -0.97 -13.26 -10.32
CA THR A 240 -1.44 -12.33 -9.29
C THR A 240 -2.93 -12.00 -9.39
N TYR A 241 -3.57 -12.34 -10.52
CA TYR A 241 -5.01 -12.14 -10.69
C TYR A 241 -5.82 -13.04 -9.76
N SER A 242 -5.33 -14.25 -9.50
CA SER A 242 -5.97 -15.28 -8.67
C SER A 242 -5.30 -15.47 -7.31
N ASN A 243 -4.02 -15.13 -7.17
CA ASN A 243 -3.22 -15.42 -5.99
C ASN A 243 -2.76 -14.16 -5.27
N PHE A 244 -2.54 -14.31 -3.97
CA PHE A 244 -1.88 -13.32 -3.11
C PHE A 244 -0.38 -13.57 -3.09
N THR A 245 0.38 -12.49 -2.96
CA THR A 245 1.79 -12.56 -2.60
C THR A 245 1.94 -12.97 -1.13
N GLN A 246 3.13 -13.37 -0.72
CA GLN A 246 3.39 -13.72 0.68
C GLN A 246 3.10 -12.54 1.61
N ASP A 247 3.50 -11.32 1.24
CA ASP A 247 3.25 -10.12 2.04
C ASP A 247 1.75 -9.79 2.14
N GLU A 248 0.97 -10.06 1.10
CA GLU A 248 -0.50 -9.91 1.12
C GLU A 248 -1.18 -10.97 1.99
N ALA A 249 -0.64 -12.19 2.01
CA ALA A 249 -1.12 -13.23 2.93
C ALA A 249 -0.90 -12.81 4.40
N TYR A 250 0.19 -12.10 4.71
CA TYR A 250 0.38 -11.45 6.01
C TYR A 250 -0.70 -10.42 6.31
N SER A 251 -1.02 -9.56 5.34
CA SER A 251 -2.07 -8.55 5.52
C SER A 251 -3.44 -9.19 5.81
N LEU A 252 -3.79 -10.27 5.10
CA LEU A 252 -5.04 -11.02 5.34
C LEU A 252 -5.04 -11.69 6.71
N MET A 253 -3.91 -12.28 7.12
CA MET A 253 -3.78 -12.87 8.43
C MET A 253 -3.94 -11.83 9.54
N GLN A 254 -3.39 -10.63 9.39
CA GLN A 254 -3.60 -9.55 10.34
C GLN A 254 -5.07 -9.11 10.41
N ILE A 255 -5.76 -9.06 9.27
CA ILE A 255 -7.20 -8.79 9.22
C ILE A 255 -7.97 -9.87 9.99
N ASP A 256 -7.69 -11.15 9.75
CA ASP A 256 -8.31 -12.25 10.46
C ASP A 256 -8.02 -12.19 11.96
N ASN A 257 -6.79 -11.94 12.32
CA ASN A 257 -6.38 -11.83 13.72
C ASN A 257 -7.09 -10.68 14.45
N ILE A 258 -7.22 -9.49 13.82
CA ILE A 258 -7.98 -8.37 14.37
C ILE A 258 -9.42 -8.79 14.69
N PHE A 259 -10.09 -9.48 13.77
CA PHE A 259 -11.49 -9.87 13.93
C PHE A 259 -11.68 -11.08 14.85
N LEU A 260 -10.69 -11.96 14.97
CA LEU A 260 -10.75 -13.16 15.80
C LEU A 260 -10.13 -12.99 17.19
N GLY A 261 -9.48 -11.86 17.48
CA GLY A 261 -8.87 -11.57 18.76
C GLY A 261 -7.67 -12.44 19.11
N ARG A 262 -6.92 -12.90 18.11
CA ARG A 262 -5.84 -13.90 18.27
C ARG A 262 -4.46 -13.34 18.60
N GLN A 263 -4.32 -12.06 18.83
CA GLN A 263 -3.02 -11.40 18.83
C GLN A 263 -2.41 -11.14 20.21
N PHE A 264 -3.04 -11.61 21.28
CA PHE A 264 -2.56 -11.39 22.63
C PHE A 264 -1.74 -12.58 23.10
N TYR A 265 -0.42 -12.51 22.92
CA TYR A 265 0.53 -13.30 23.67
C TYR A 265 0.98 -12.54 24.91
N GLU A 266 1.41 -13.27 25.96
CA GLU A 266 1.88 -12.74 27.23
C GLU A 266 2.86 -11.56 27.03
N GLY A 267 2.35 -10.33 27.20
CA GLY A 267 3.15 -9.10 27.17
C GLY A 267 3.42 -8.48 25.80
N SER A 268 3.02 -9.11 24.68
CA SER A 268 3.01 -8.48 23.36
C SER A 268 1.61 -8.44 22.80
N VAL A 269 1.19 -7.26 22.38
CA VAL A 269 -0.13 -7.04 21.83
C VAL A 269 -0.21 -7.49 20.38
N TYR A 270 0.94 -7.80 19.75
CA TYR A 270 0.96 -7.97 18.32
C TYR A 270 2.27 -8.55 17.80
N GLU A 271 2.22 -9.65 17.08
CA GLU A 271 3.14 -9.90 15.99
C GLU A 271 2.60 -9.12 14.77
N ILE A 272 2.68 -7.80 14.80
CA ILE A 272 2.43 -6.98 13.63
C ILE A 272 3.63 -7.14 12.71
N ASP A 273 3.35 -7.27 11.41
CA ASP A 273 4.37 -7.01 10.42
C ASP A 273 5.02 -5.64 10.75
N ALA A 274 6.32 -5.66 10.98
CA ALA A 274 7.09 -4.47 11.35
C ALA A 274 6.99 -3.34 10.34
N ASP A 275 6.55 -3.65 9.13
CA ASP A 275 6.49 -2.73 8.01
C ASP A 275 5.11 -2.10 7.83
N SER A 276 4.07 -2.60 8.51
CA SER A 276 2.73 -2.02 8.45
C SER A 276 2.18 -1.71 9.83
N GLY A 277 1.68 -0.49 10.00
CA GLY A 277 0.99 -0.09 11.22
C GLY A 277 -0.44 -0.69 11.28
N PRO A 278 -1.06 -0.71 12.46
CA PRO A 278 -2.38 -1.32 12.67
C PRO A 278 -3.49 -0.71 11.81
N LEU A 279 -3.35 0.54 11.39
CA LEU A 279 -4.34 1.20 10.55
C LEU A 279 -4.38 0.64 9.12
N SER A 280 -3.27 0.08 8.63
CA SER A 280 -3.20 -0.49 7.27
C SER A 280 -4.19 -1.65 7.11
N SER A 281 -4.18 -2.59 8.05
CA SER A 281 -5.10 -3.74 8.05
C SER A 281 -6.55 -3.31 8.22
N LEU A 282 -6.84 -2.28 9.03
CA LEU A 282 -8.19 -1.72 9.15
C LEU A 282 -8.67 -1.07 7.85
N PHE A 283 -7.83 -0.34 7.13
CA PHE A 283 -8.23 0.22 5.84
C PHE A 283 -8.44 -0.85 4.79
N MET A 284 -7.55 -1.83 4.70
CA MET A 284 -7.70 -2.94 3.76
C MET A 284 -8.92 -3.81 4.09
N SER A 285 -9.26 -3.97 5.37
CA SER A 285 -10.45 -4.70 5.80
C SER A 285 -11.75 -4.11 5.24
N LEU A 286 -11.80 -2.80 4.94
CA LEU A 286 -12.98 -2.19 4.31
C LEU A 286 -13.25 -2.80 2.93
N GLY A 287 -12.22 -3.04 2.14
CA GLY A 287 -12.37 -3.71 0.85
C GLY A 287 -12.73 -5.19 1.01
N VAL A 288 -12.11 -5.88 1.98
CA VAL A 288 -12.41 -7.28 2.30
C VAL A 288 -13.85 -7.45 2.81
N LEU A 289 -14.37 -6.51 3.59
CA LEU A 289 -15.76 -6.53 4.07
C LEU A 289 -16.78 -6.41 2.92
N VAL A 290 -16.45 -5.66 1.88
CA VAL A 290 -17.37 -5.44 0.74
C VAL A 290 -17.25 -6.54 -0.33
N PHE A 291 -16.02 -6.99 -0.63
CA PHE A 291 -15.72 -7.88 -1.76
C PHE A 291 -15.17 -9.25 -1.32
N GLY A 292 -15.22 -9.57 -0.03
CA GLY A 292 -14.66 -10.80 0.51
C GLY A 292 -13.12 -10.84 0.50
N LYS A 293 -12.56 -11.98 0.92
CA LYS A 293 -11.10 -12.26 0.90
C LYS A 293 -10.63 -12.59 -0.52
N SER A 294 -11.00 -11.74 -1.48
CA SER A 294 -10.56 -11.84 -2.87
C SER A 294 -9.33 -10.96 -3.10
N PRO A 295 -8.53 -11.22 -4.16
CA PRO A 295 -7.46 -10.30 -4.56
C PRO A 295 -7.98 -8.89 -4.80
N PHE A 296 -9.15 -8.73 -5.43
CA PHE A 296 -9.78 -7.43 -5.61
C PHE A 296 -10.12 -6.77 -4.26
N GLY A 297 -10.74 -7.52 -3.34
CA GLY A 297 -11.17 -7.00 -2.05
C GLY A 297 -10.02 -6.44 -1.21
N LEU A 298 -8.90 -7.17 -1.13
CA LEU A 298 -7.73 -6.72 -0.38
C LEU A 298 -7.06 -5.49 -1.01
N ARG A 299 -7.01 -5.42 -2.35
CA ARG A 299 -6.17 -4.49 -3.11
C ARG A 299 -6.85 -3.19 -3.50
N ILE A 300 -8.19 -3.12 -3.47
CA ILE A 300 -8.93 -1.94 -3.95
C ILE A 300 -8.62 -0.67 -3.13
N VAL A 301 -8.49 -0.79 -1.81
CA VAL A 301 -8.21 0.38 -0.95
C VAL A 301 -6.80 0.91 -1.17
N PRO A 302 -5.72 0.10 -1.16
CA PRO A 302 -4.39 0.54 -1.58
C PRO A 302 -4.37 1.20 -2.97
N LEU A 303 -5.10 0.66 -3.96
CA LEU A 303 -5.19 1.25 -5.29
C LEU A 303 -5.84 2.64 -5.28
N LEU A 304 -6.87 2.86 -4.49
CA LEU A 304 -7.49 4.18 -4.33
C LEU A 304 -6.48 5.20 -3.77
N PHE A 305 -5.69 4.80 -2.77
CA PHE A 305 -4.63 5.65 -2.22
C PHE A 305 -3.50 5.89 -3.23
N ALA A 306 -3.08 4.88 -3.99
CA ALA A 306 -2.08 5.04 -5.05
C ALA A 306 -2.58 6.01 -6.14
N THR A 307 -3.86 5.92 -6.51
CA THR A 307 -4.50 6.84 -7.46
C THR A 307 -4.54 8.28 -6.90
N ALA A 308 -4.90 8.42 -5.63
CA ALA A 308 -4.89 9.70 -4.94
C ALA A 308 -3.47 10.29 -4.83
N LEU A 309 -2.45 9.43 -4.66
CA LEU A 309 -1.04 9.82 -4.63
C LEU A 309 -0.59 10.39 -5.99
N VAL A 310 -0.97 9.77 -7.11
CA VAL A 310 -0.72 10.31 -8.46
C VAL A 310 -1.41 11.67 -8.66
N ALA A 311 -2.66 11.79 -8.22
CA ALA A 311 -3.38 13.07 -8.27
C ALA A 311 -2.71 14.14 -7.40
N LEU A 312 -2.29 13.77 -6.20
CA LEU A 312 -1.59 14.68 -5.28
C LEU A 312 -0.24 15.13 -5.85
N ALA A 313 0.49 14.25 -6.55
CA ALA A 313 1.73 14.62 -7.24
C ALA A 313 1.48 15.73 -8.28
N TYR A 314 0.36 15.67 -9.04
CA TYR A 314 -0.02 16.76 -9.93
C TYR A 314 -0.26 18.08 -9.19
N PHE A 315 -1.09 18.06 -8.13
CA PHE A 315 -1.40 19.27 -7.38
C PHE A 315 -0.17 19.86 -6.69
N PHE A 316 0.68 18.99 -6.15
CA PHE A 316 1.92 19.43 -5.50
C PHE A 316 2.91 20.01 -6.51
N GLY A 317 3.13 19.34 -7.64
CA GLY A 317 3.96 19.89 -8.72
C GLY A 317 3.43 21.21 -9.26
N LYS A 318 2.12 21.35 -9.47
CA LYS A 318 1.50 22.61 -9.86
C LYS A 318 1.77 23.74 -8.86
N GLU A 319 1.67 23.47 -7.56
CA GLU A 319 1.94 24.49 -6.52
C GLU A 319 3.45 24.83 -6.46
N LEU A 320 4.33 23.83 -6.56
CA LEU A 320 5.79 24.02 -6.54
C LEU A 320 6.28 24.84 -7.73
N PHE A 321 5.86 24.48 -8.94
CA PHE A 321 6.36 25.12 -10.17
C PHE A 321 5.49 26.29 -10.65
N GLY A 322 4.25 26.42 -10.16
CA GLY A 322 3.28 27.38 -10.67
C GLY A 322 2.83 27.09 -12.10
N SER A 323 2.93 25.83 -12.54
CA SER A 323 2.66 25.41 -13.91
C SER A 323 1.93 24.07 -13.95
N ASP A 324 0.80 24.02 -14.67
CA ASP A 324 0.06 22.79 -14.91
C ASP A 324 0.88 21.76 -15.72
N ALA A 325 1.75 22.25 -16.63
CA ALA A 325 2.58 21.36 -17.45
C ALA A 325 3.61 20.59 -16.61
N PHE A 326 4.31 21.27 -15.69
CA PHE A 326 5.25 20.61 -14.79
C PHE A 326 4.56 19.78 -13.71
N GLY A 327 3.36 20.16 -13.29
CA GLY A 327 2.51 19.31 -12.45
C GLY A 327 2.13 18.00 -13.16
N LEU A 328 1.71 18.09 -14.43
CA LEU A 328 1.42 16.92 -15.27
C LEU A 328 2.67 16.04 -15.47
N LEU A 329 3.83 16.66 -15.74
CA LEU A 329 5.09 15.91 -15.89
C LEU A 329 5.41 15.12 -14.61
N PHE A 330 5.29 15.75 -13.44
CA PHE A 330 5.54 15.07 -12.17
C PHE A 330 4.58 13.89 -11.94
N ALA A 331 3.27 14.10 -12.11
CA ALA A 331 2.28 13.05 -11.98
C ALA A 331 2.47 11.92 -13.00
N GLY A 332 2.78 12.27 -14.27
CA GLY A 332 3.00 11.30 -15.34
C GLY A 332 4.22 10.41 -15.11
N LEU A 333 5.34 11.00 -14.68
CA LEU A 333 6.55 10.25 -14.33
C LEU A 333 6.31 9.31 -13.15
N PHE A 334 5.52 9.75 -12.19
CA PHE A 334 5.18 8.94 -11.02
C PHE A 334 4.23 7.79 -11.38
N ALA A 335 3.20 8.06 -12.20
CA ALA A 335 2.25 7.04 -12.66
C ALA A 335 2.93 5.97 -13.55
N ALA A 336 3.87 6.39 -14.42
CA ALA A 336 4.61 5.50 -15.32
C ALA A 336 5.90 4.94 -14.70
N GLY A 337 6.11 5.13 -13.41
CA GLY A 337 7.35 4.72 -12.73
C GLY A 337 7.54 3.20 -12.56
N GLY A 338 6.53 2.38 -12.86
CA GLY A 338 6.54 0.92 -12.64
C GLY A 338 6.24 0.57 -11.19
N LEU A 339 7.10 0.96 -10.26
CA LEU A 339 6.94 0.68 -8.81
C LEU A 339 5.58 1.14 -8.26
N THR A 340 5.15 2.37 -8.57
CA THR A 340 3.87 2.91 -8.11
C THR A 340 2.70 2.05 -8.56
N LEU A 341 2.75 1.57 -9.81
CA LEU A 341 1.71 0.74 -10.38
C LEU A 341 1.78 -0.70 -9.82
N THR A 342 2.98 -1.25 -9.59
CA THR A 342 3.13 -2.58 -8.98
C THR A 342 2.69 -2.58 -7.53
N VAL A 343 3.30 -1.73 -6.70
CA VAL A 343 3.06 -1.70 -5.25
C VAL A 343 1.69 -1.12 -4.90
N GLY A 344 1.23 -0.12 -5.66
CA GLY A 344 -0.08 0.49 -5.44
C GLY A 344 -1.27 -0.41 -5.76
N ARG A 345 -1.06 -1.54 -6.46
CA ARG A 345 -2.08 -2.55 -6.76
C ARG A 345 -2.08 -3.74 -5.80
N LEU A 346 -1.17 -3.77 -4.84
CA LEU A 346 -1.04 -4.84 -3.86
C LEU A 346 -1.72 -4.45 -2.55
N GLY A 347 -2.14 -5.45 -1.79
CA GLY A 347 -2.72 -5.31 -0.46
C GLY A 347 -1.66 -4.96 0.60
N LEU A 348 -0.97 -3.83 0.41
CA LEU A 348 0.15 -3.36 1.23
C LEU A 348 -0.03 -1.89 1.64
N SER A 349 0.63 -1.47 2.73
CA SER A 349 0.50 -0.13 3.32
C SER A 349 1.24 0.97 2.56
N PHE A 350 2.23 0.65 1.73
CA PHE A 350 3.22 1.60 1.20
C PHE A 350 2.62 2.78 0.44
N ALA A 351 1.61 2.54 -0.42
CA ALA A 351 0.95 3.60 -1.18
C ALA A 351 0.14 4.54 -0.27
N MET A 352 -0.49 3.98 0.76
CA MET A 352 -1.26 4.73 1.75
C MET A 352 -0.35 5.64 2.57
N THR A 353 0.77 5.10 3.05
CA THR A 353 1.78 5.85 3.81
C THR A 353 2.40 6.97 2.96
N ALA A 354 2.83 6.65 1.73
CA ALA A 354 3.41 7.64 0.81
C ALA A 354 2.44 8.77 0.48
N PHE A 355 1.15 8.48 0.29
CA PHE A 355 0.11 9.49 0.10
C PHE A 355 -0.01 10.43 1.29
N CYS A 356 -0.09 9.88 2.51
CA CYS A 356 -0.24 10.68 3.72
C CYS A 356 1.00 11.54 4.01
N VAL A 357 2.21 11.00 3.80
CA VAL A 357 3.45 11.79 3.93
C VAL A 357 3.50 12.92 2.91
N LEU A 358 3.25 12.63 1.62
CA LEU A 358 3.25 13.67 0.59
C LEU A 358 2.18 14.74 0.86
N LEU A 359 1.01 14.34 1.35
CA LEU A 359 -0.08 15.25 1.71
C LEU A 359 0.32 16.17 2.86
N SER A 360 1.04 15.65 3.86
CA SER A 360 1.61 16.44 4.95
C SER A 360 2.60 17.48 4.44
N TYR A 361 3.53 17.07 3.57
CA TYR A 361 4.48 18.00 2.93
C TYR A 361 3.78 19.04 2.04
N TYR A 362 2.75 18.66 1.32
CA TYR A 362 1.97 19.59 0.48
C TYR A 362 1.31 20.71 1.29
N PHE A 363 0.67 20.36 2.39
CA PHE A 363 0.05 21.36 3.25
C PHE A 363 1.09 22.23 3.96
N MET A 364 2.17 21.64 4.47
CA MET A 364 3.23 22.39 5.13
C MET A 364 3.98 23.31 4.15
N TYR A 365 4.18 22.87 2.90
CA TYR A 365 4.74 23.73 1.85
C TYR A 365 3.86 24.94 1.56
N LYS A 366 2.53 24.81 1.55
CA LYS A 366 1.63 25.97 1.38
C LYS A 366 1.84 27.01 2.45
N PHE A 367 1.98 26.60 3.69
CA PHE A 367 2.34 27.51 4.78
C PHE A 367 3.74 28.09 4.57
N CYS A 368 4.74 27.28 4.31
CA CYS A 368 6.11 27.73 4.06
C CYS A 368 6.21 28.72 2.89
N ALA A 369 5.43 28.52 1.83
CA ALA A 369 5.46 29.36 0.63
C ALA A 369 4.72 30.69 0.77
N LYS A 370 3.57 30.70 1.46
CA LYS A 370 2.64 31.84 1.49
C LYS A 370 2.51 32.50 2.87
N GLY A 371 2.89 31.80 3.94
CA GLY A 371 2.62 32.22 5.31
C GLY A 371 1.12 32.26 5.61
N ILE A 372 0.75 32.96 6.67
CA ILE A 372 -0.65 33.21 7.03
C ILE A 372 -1.12 34.49 6.34
N SER A 373 -2.16 34.35 5.50
CA SER A 373 -2.78 35.49 4.79
C SER A 373 -3.45 36.45 5.76
N ALA A 374 -3.38 37.73 5.46
CA ALA A 374 -4.11 38.78 6.19
C ALA A 374 -5.63 38.66 6.01
N ASP A 375 -6.09 38.37 4.78
CA ASP A 375 -7.51 38.31 4.43
C ASP A 375 -8.22 37.07 5.00
N HIS A 376 -7.51 35.96 5.08
CA HIS A 376 -8.07 34.68 5.51
C HIS A 376 -7.12 33.94 6.48
N PRO A 377 -6.84 34.50 7.66
CA PRO A 377 -5.79 34.01 8.54
C PRO A 377 -6.09 32.57 9.07
N VAL A 378 -7.29 32.31 9.50
CA VAL A 378 -7.69 30.98 10.00
C VAL A 378 -7.63 29.93 8.88
N LYS A 379 -8.15 30.24 7.70
CA LYS A 379 -8.15 29.33 6.55
C LYS A 379 -6.73 28.93 6.14
N THR A 380 -5.79 29.88 6.18
CA THR A 380 -4.38 29.60 5.86
C THR A 380 -3.65 28.89 7.00
N ALA A 381 -3.99 29.15 8.27
CA ALA A 381 -3.47 28.42 9.42
C ALA A 381 -3.92 26.95 9.45
N LEU A 382 -5.12 26.63 8.96
CA LEU A 382 -5.62 25.26 8.81
C LEU A 382 -4.70 24.38 7.95
N THR A 383 -3.89 24.96 7.06
CA THR A 383 -2.91 24.16 6.30
C THR A 383 -1.87 23.50 7.21
N VAL A 384 -1.47 24.17 8.30
CA VAL A 384 -0.56 23.60 9.31
C VAL A 384 -1.25 22.46 10.05
N LEU A 385 -2.51 22.65 10.44
CA LEU A 385 -3.29 21.60 11.12
C LEU A 385 -3.48 20.37 10.24
N PHE A 386 -3.89 20.55 8.99
CA PHE A 386 -4.07 19.44 8.06
C PHE A 386 -2.75 18.70 7.74
N SER A 387 -1.60 19.40 7.75
CA SER A 387 -0.30 18.76 7.65
C SER A 387 -0.06 17.78 8.81
N GLY A 388 -0.35 18.18 10.05
CA GLY A 388 -0.21 17.32 11.21
C GLY A 388 -1.18 16.13 11.19
N ILE A 389 -2.43 16.35 10.78
CA ILE A 389 -3.42 15.25 10.64
C ILE A 389 -2.95 14.24 9.60
N ALA A 390 -2.52 14.69 8.42
CA ALA A 390 -2.01 13.80 7.37
C ALA A 390 -0.80 13.00 7.86
N PHE A 391 0.08 13.65 8.63
CA PHE A 391 1.23 12.98 9.23
C PHE A 391 0.81 11.93 10.27
N ALA A 392 -0.20 12.21 11.09
CA ALA A 392 -0.73 11.24 12.05
C ALA A 392 -1.22 9.95 11.38
N PHE A 393 -1.93 10.09 10.27
CA PHE A 393 -2.33 8.93 9.47
C PHE A 393 -1.12 8.19 8.89
N ALA A 394 -0.10 8.91 8.38
CA ALA A 394 1.12 8.28 7.88
C ALA A 394 1.80 7.43 8.96
N PHE A 395 1.93 7.97 10.17
CA PHE A 395 2.53 7.26 11.30
C PHE A 395 1.72 6.05 11.74
N ALA A 396 0.39 6.14 11.77
CA ALA A 396 -0.48 5.03 12.12
C ALA A 396 -0.51 3.91 11.05
N LEU A 397 -0.17 4.25 9.79
CA LEU A 397 -0.01 3.29 8.68
C LEU A 397 1.36 2.61 8.70
N ASP A 398 2.42 3.34 9.05
CA ASP A 398 3.79 2.87 9.13
C ASP A 398 4.55 3.73 10.15
N ALA A 399 4.96 3.14 11.26
CA ALA A 399 5.64 3.85 12.33
C ALA A 399 7.01 4.42 11.89
N LYS A 400 7.68 3.82 10.90
CA LYS A 400 8.94 4.31 10.34
C LYS A 400 8.78 5.67 9.64
N ALA A 401 7.56 6.02 9.22
CA ALA A 401 7.25 7.33 8.66
C ALA A 401 7.51 8.48 9.67
N VAL A 402 7.68 8.21 10.97
CA VAL A 402 7.99 9.24 11.98
C VAL A 402 9.21 10.08 11.61
N ILE A 403 10.20 9.51 10.94
CA ILE A 403 11.42 10.23 10.53
C ILE A 403 11.08 11.29 9.46
N ALA A 404 10.07 11.06 8.63
CA ALA A 404 9.58 12.04 7.65
C ALA A 404 9.01 13.31 8.32
N ALA A 405 8.56 13.23 9.59
CA ALA A 405 8.12 14.39 10.36
C ALA A 405 9.21 15.45 10.53
N ALA A 406 10.46 15.02 10.65
CA ALA A 406 11.58 15.96 10.80
C ALA A 406 11.60 16.96 9.64
N GLY A 407 11.35 16.52 8.40
CA GLY A 407 11.25 17.41 7.25
C GLY A 407 10.07 18.36 7.31
N VAL A 408 8.93 17.91 7.82
CA VAL A 408 7.73 18.75 8.00
C VAL A 408 7.98 19.83 9.05
N VAL A 409 8.63 19.48 10.17
CA VAL A 409 9.01 20.44 11.23
C VAL A 409 10.01 21.48 10.70
N VAL A 410 11.01 21.06 9.93
CA VAL A 410 11.97 21.98 9.30
C VAL A 410 11.24 22.95 8.36
N LEU A 411 10.30 22.47 7.55
CA LEU A 411 9.49 23.33 6.68
C LEU A 411 8.63 24.32 7.48
N PHE A 412 8.10 23.92 8.62
CA PHE A 412 7.38 24.82 9.52
C PHE A 412 8.29 25.93 10.03
N ILE A 413 9.49 25.59 10.54
CA ILE A 413 10.47 26.55 11.04
C ILE A 413 10.86 27.54 9.94
N VAL A 414 11.16 27.03 8.73
CA VAL A 414 11.50 27.90 7.58
C VAL A 414 10.34 28.83 7.22
N GLY A 415 9.11 28.32 7.25
CA GLY A 415 7.90 29.11 7.01
C GLY A 415 7.71 30.21 8.06
N ALA A 416 7.86 29.89 9.34
CA ALA A 416 7.76 30.84 10.44
C ALA A 416 8.84 31.96 10.37
N VAL A 417 10.10 31.55 10.15
CA VAL A 417 11.21 32.50 9.98
C VAL A 417 10.96 33.43 8.78
N ARG A 418 10.48 32.88 7.66
CA ARG A 418 10.14 33.67 6.48
C ARG A 418 9.01 34.67 6.77
N GLN A 419 7.97 34.24 7.48
CA GLN A 419 6.85 35.10 7.87
C GLN A 419 7.34 36.26 8.74
N HIS A 420 8.18 35.99 9.75
CA HIS A 420 8.80 37.02 10.58
C HIS A 420 9.66 38.02 9.77
N ARG A 421 10.47 37.48 8.80
CA ARG A 421 11.29 38.36 7.94
C ARG A 421 10.44 39.24 7.02
N ALA A 422 9.32 38.70 6.50
CA ALA A 422 8.39 39.49 5.67
C ALA A 422 7.76 40.61 6.48
N GLN A 423 7.35 40.35 7.72
CA GLN A 423 6.81 41.34 8.64
C GLN A 423 7.83 42.46 8.97
N ALA A 424 9.06 42.08 9.29
CA ALA A 424 10.13 43.05 9.53
C ALA A 424 10.46 43.91 8.29
N ALA A 425 10.27 43.35 7.07
CA ALA A 425 10.42 44.13 5.84
C ALA A 425 9.27 45.13 5.62
N GLU A 426 8.03 44.72 5.92
CA GLU A 426 6.86 45.60 5.88
C GLU A 426 7.00 46.76 6.89
N GLU A 427 7.47 46.50 8.11
CA GLU A 427 7.75 47.53 9.11
C GLU A 427 8.85 48.51 8.66
N ARG A 428 9.91 48.02 8.01
CA ARG A 428 10.98 48.88 7.46
C ARG A 428 10.44 49.77 6.34
N ALA A 429 9.68 49.19 5.41
CA ALA A 429 9.07 49.95 4.32
C ALA A 429 8.16 51.06 4.84
N LEU A 430 7.36 50.78 5.88
CA LEU A 430 6.50 51.79 6.52
C LEU A 430 7.32 52.90 7.18
N ARG A 431 8.47 52.57 7.80
CA ARG A 431 9.40 53.60 8.37
C ARG A 431 10.04 54.45 7.29
N GLU A 432 10.44 53.83 6.17
CA GLU A 432 11.01 54.57 5.02
C GLU A 432 9.99 55.52 4.41
N GLU A 433 8.74 55.06 4.21
CA GLU A 433 7.63 55.88 3.73
C GLU A 433 7.37 57.09 4.64
N MET A 434 7.36 56.87 5.95
CA MET A 434 7.21 57.95 6.94
C MET A 434 8.36 58.95 6.87
N SER A 435 9.60 58.48 6.77
CA SER A 435 10.79 59.32 6.67
C SER A 435 10.75 60.20 5.41
N GLU A 436 10.40 59.60 4.26
CA GLU A 436 10.23 60.39 3.01
C GLU A 436 9.09 61.39 3.09
N SER A 437 7.97 61.04 3.71
CA SER A 437 6.81 61.91 3.91
C SER A 437 7.16 63.10 4.79
N ASN A 438 7.93 62.89 5.86
CA ASN A 438 8.38 63.96 6.74
C ASN A 438 9.41 64.87 6.08
N LEU A 439 10.31 64.37 5.24
CA LEU A 439 11.27 65.18 4.47
C LEU A 439 10.58 66.09 3.48
N LYS A 440 9.39 65.77 3.00
CA LYS A 440 8.58 66.56 2.07
C LYS A 440 7.54 67.45 2.78
N ALA A 441 7.43 67.36 4.09
CA ALA A 441 6.40 68.12 4.86
C ALA A 441 6.68 69.61 4.91
N PRO A 442 5.76 70.46 4.45
CA PRO A 442 5.97 71.90 4.40
C PRO A 442 5.78 72.62 5.76
N SER A 443 5.26 71.92 6.77
CA SER A 443 5.04 72.52 8.10
C SER A 443 5.16 71.49 9.23
N GLU A 444 5.41 71.96 10.46
CA GLU A 444 5.48 71.12 11.65
C GLU A 444 4.14 70.39 12.01
N GLU A 445 3.00 71.06 11.65
CA GLU A 445 1.68 70.46 11.82
C GLU A 445 1.48 69.25 10.95
N ILE A 446 1.91 69.26 9.68
CA ILE A 446 1.84 68.16 8.76
C ILE A 446 2.77 66.99 9.23
N MET A 447 3.93 67.38 9.77
CA MET A 447 4.84 66.34 10.34
C MET A 447 4.24 65.65 11.54
N LYS A 448 3.46 66.33 12.41
CA LYS A 448 2.72 65.71 13.52
C LYS A 448 1.57 64.75 13.03
N VAL A 449 0.88 65.17 11.95
CA VAL A 449 -0.15 64.34 11.33
C VAL A 449 0.47 63.06 10.73
N ASN A 450 1.57 63.19 10.00
CA ASN A 450 2.30 62.06 9.45
C ASN A 450 2.79 61.11 10.54
N LEU A 451 3.25 61.60 11.67
CA LEU A 451 3.69 60.78 12.81
C LEU A 451 2.53 60.02 13.45
N ALA A 452 1.38 60.68 13.66
CA ALA A 452 0.20 60.04 14.20
C ALA A 452 -0.33 58.91 13.27
N GLU A 453 -0.36 59.20 11.95
CA GLU A 453 -0.73 58.17 10.94
C GLU A 453 0.25 57.01 10.92
N TYR A 454 1.54 57.26 11.07
CA TYR A 454 2.56 56.23 11.18
C TYR A 454 2.36 55.36 12.43
N GLU A 455 2.13 55.99 13.62
CA GLU A 455 1.90 55.28 14.86
C GLU A 455 0.67 54.38 14.77
N GLU A 456 -0.42 54.86 14.16
CA GLU A 456 -1.64 54.06 13.92
C GLU A 456 -1.35 52.89 13.00
N LYS A 457 -0.74 53.12 11.83
CA LYS A 457 -0.39 52.07 10.86
C LYS A 457 0.61 51.06 11.46
N SER A 458 1.61 51.54 12.19
CA SER A 458 2.61 50.69 12.83
C SER A 458 2.01 49.80 13.92
N SER A 459 1.12 50.33 14.75
CA SER A 459 0.41 49.58 15.78
C SER A 459 -0.54 48.53 15.19
N ALA A 460 -1.27 48.88 14.13
CA ALA A 460 -2.13 47.96 13.40
C ALA A 460 -1.32 46.83 12.74
N LEU A 461 -0.19 47.12 12.12
CA LEU A 461 0.71 46.14 11.52
C LEU A 461 1.30 45.23 12.58
N ALA A 462 1.74 45.75 13.72
CA ALA A 462 2.27 44.95 14.83
C ALA A 462 1.20 44.00 15.41
N ALA A 463 -0.03 44.50 15.62
CA ALA A 463 -1.14 43.68 16.09
C ALA A 463 -1.49 42.55 15.09
N GLN A 464 -1.55 42.87 13.80
CA GLN A 464 -1.80 41.90 12.73
C GLN A 464 -0.67 40.87 12.65
N SER A 465 0.58 41.27 12.76
CA SER A 465 1.75 40.38 12.78
C SER A 465 1.74 39.46 13.97
N ALA A 466 1.48 39.97 15.17
CA ALA A 466 1.35 39.19 16.38
C ALA A 466 0.22 38.13 16.27
N TYR A 467 -0.92 38.52 15.69
CA TYR A 467 -2.04 37.62 15.48
C TYR A 467 -1.70 36.47 14.49
N LYS A 468 -1.08 36.77 13.33
CA LYS A 468 -0.62 35.78 12.36
C LYS A 468 0.37 34.80 12.98
N ASN A 469 1.35 35.28 13.74
CA ASN A 469 2.34 34.43 14.39
C ASN A 469 1.70 33.54 15.48
N LYS A 470 0.83 34.14 16.30
CA LYS A 470 0.08 33.39 17.32
C LYS A 470 -0.75 32.27 16.71
N LEU A 471 -1.42 32.53 15.59
CA LEU A 471 -2.16 31.49 14.86
C LEU A 471 -1.23 30.39 14.32
N ALA A 472 -0.09 30.73 13.72
CA ALA A 472 0.84 29.72 13.20
C ALA A 472 1.30 28.74 14.29
N TYR A 473 1.74 29.28 15.43
CA TYR A 473 2.19 28.45 16.56
C TYR A 473 1.05 27.70 17.23
N LEU A 474 -0.13 28.32 17.40
CA LEU A 474 -1.29 27.67 17.96
C LEU A 474 -1.71 26.45 17.11
N PHE A 475 -1.81 26.62 15.79
CA PHE A 475 -2.20 25.54 14.91
C PHE A 475 -1.11 24.48 14.77
N PHE A 476 0.16 24.86 14.88
CA PHE A 476 1.25 23.87 14.94
C PHE A 476 1.18 23.03 16.21
N PHE A 477 0.97 23.67 17.36
CA PHE A 477 0.79 22.95 18.63
C PHE A 477 -0.48 22.10 18.61
N ALA A 478 -1.60 22.66 18.13
CA ALA A 478 -2.85 21.91 17.97
C ALA A 478 -2.68 20.72 17.03
N SER A 479 -1.89 20.86 15.96
CA SER A 479 -1.62 19.74 15.04
C SER A 479 -0.83 18.62 15.72
N PHE A 480 0.12 18.96 16.59
CA PHE A 480 0.88 17.98 17.37
C PHE A 480 -0.01 17.23 18.37
N VAL A 481 -0.83 17.97 19.14
CA VAL A 481 -1.77 17.37 20.09
C VAL A 481 -2.78 16.48 19.36
N LEU A 482 -3.38 16.99 18.29
CA LEU A 482 -4.37 16.25 17.50
C LEU A 482 -3.74 15.04 16.81
N ALA A 483 -2.51 15.15 16.29
CA ALA A 483 -1.76 14.03 15.74
C ALA A 483 -1.54 12.93 16.79
N THR A 484 -1.13 13.29 18.01
CA THR A 484 -0.96 12.34 19.11
C THR A 484 -2.29 11.65 19.44
N VAL A 485 -3.40 12.41 19.53
CA VAL A 485 -4.73 11.84 19.79
C VAL A 485 -5.16 10.90 18.66
N ILE A 486 -4.99 11.30 17.40
CA ILE A 486 -5.35 10.47 16.23
C ILE A 486 -4.53 9.17 16.21
N VAL A 487 -3.21 9.25 16.38
CA VAL A 487 -2.34 8.07 16.42
C VAL A 487 -2.76 7.13 17.55
N THR A 488 -2.99 7.67 18.74
CA THR A 488 -3.42 6.88 19.89
C THR A 488 -4.77 6.20 19.63
N LEU A 489 -5.76 6.93 19.13
CA LEU A 489 -7.08 6.38 18.82
C LEU A 489 -7.04 5.32 17.72
N LEU A 490 -6.36 5.58 16.60
CA LEU A 490 -6.31 4.64 15.48
C LEU A 490 -5.51 3.38 15.81
N SER A 491 -4.39 3.52 16.52
CA SER A 491 -3.62 2.36 16.98
C SER A 491 -4.40 1.56 18.02
N SER A 492 -5.12 2.25 18.93
CA SER A 492 -5.98 1.60 19.93
C SER A 492 -7.18 0.90 19.30
N LEU A 493 -7.77 1.47 18.25
CA LEU A 493 -8.95 0.89 17.60
C LEU A 493 -8.62 -0.49 17.01
N ALA A 494 -7.53 -0.60 16.26
CA ALA A 494 -7.09 -1.87 15.70
C ALA A 494 -6.77 -2.91 16.80
N SER A 495 -6.07 -2.47 17.85
CA SER A 495 -5.74 -3.34 18.98
C SER A 495 -6.96 -3.68 19.84
N TYR A 496 -7.92 -2.75 19.95
CA TYR A 496 -9.10 -2.92 20.78
C TYR A 496 -10.01 -4.06 20.30
N PHE A 497 -10.23 -4.18 19.00
CA PHE A 497 -11.03 -5.30 18.46
C PHE A 497 -10.40 -6.66 18.80
N SER A 498 -9.10 -6.80 18.63
CA SER A 498 -8.38 -8.01 19.03
C SER A 498 -8.44 -8.24 20.54
N TYR A 499 -8.31 -7.17 21.31
CA TYR A 499 -8.29 -7.20 22.76
C TYR A 499 -9.63 -7.66 23.34
N VAL A 500 -10.74 -7.08 22.88
CA VAL A 500 -12.09 -7.47 23.32
C VAL A 500 -12.33 -8.96 23.04
N LYS A 501 -12.01 -9.42 21.85
CA LYS A 501 -12.18 -10.83 21.47
C LYS A 501 -11.30 -11.78 22.29
N PHE A 502 -10.08 -11.37 22.62
CA PHE A 502 -9.22 -12.14 23.50
C PHE A 502 -9.81 -12.29 24.90
N TYR A 503 -10.33 -11.21 25.51
CA TYR A 503 -10.93 -11.26 26.84
C TYR A 503 -12.27 -11.98 26.85
N GLU A 504 -13.07 -11.90 25.80
CA GLU A 504 -14.27 -12.72 25.65
C GLU A 504 -13.91 -14.22 25.70
N ALA A 505 -12.75 -14.60 25.13
CA ALA A 505 -12.27 -15.98 25.12
C ALA A 505 -11.47 -16.39 26.36
N ASN A 506 -10.91 -15.42 27.12
CA ASN A 506 -10.03 -15.67 28.27
C ASN A 506 -10.39 -14.72 29.44
N PRO A 507 -11.54 -14.90 30.08
CA PRO A 507 -12.02 -13.96 31.10
C PRO A 507 -11.18 -13.93 32.38
N GLU A 508 -10.32 -14.92 32.60
CA GLU A 508 -9.42 -15.01 33.73
C GLU A 508 -8.15 -14.14 33.61
N LYS A 509 -7.87 -13.60 32.41
CA LYS A 509 -6.68 -12.76 32.18
C LYS A 509 -6.90 -11.34 32.66
N PRO A 510 -5.88 -10.65 33.18
CA PRO A 510 -6.00 -9.27 33.65
C PRO A 510 -6.23 -8.32 32.46
N VAL A 511 -7.17 -7.38 32.62
CA VAL A 511 -7.48 -6.37 31.61
C VAL A 511 -6.34 -5.35 31.53
N LEU A 512 -5.74 -5.18 30.36
CA LEU A 512 -4.73 -4.15 30.11
C LEU A 512 -5.38 -2.79 29.86
N GLY A 513 -4.76 -1.73 30.34
CA GLY A 513 -5.19 -0.37 30.04
C GLY A 513 -4.91 0.00 28.57
N ILE A 514 -5.76 0.84 28.00
CA ILE A 514 -5.66 1.27 26.59
C ILE A 514 -4.29 1.85 26.22
N PHE A 515 -3.68 2.62 27.13
CA PHE A 515 -2.34 3.18 26.89
C PHE A 515 -1.26 2.11 26.89
N THR A 516 -1.40 1.04 27.67
CA THR A 516 -0.49 -0.10 27.69
C THR A 516 -0.58 -0.85 26.35
N ILE A 517 -1.79 -1.04 25.83
CA ILE A 517 -2.03 -1.66 24.52
C ILE A 517 -1.37 -0.86 23.41
N VAL A 518 -1.59 0.46 23.40
CA VAL A 518 -0.96 1.36 22.41
C VAL A 518 0.55 1.33 22.52
N TRP A 519 1.09 1.36 23.74
CA TRP A 519 2.52 1.31 23.97
C TRP A 519 3.13 0.02 23.44
N TYR A 520 2.52 -1.13 23.68
CA TYR A 520 2.99 -2.41 23.13
C TYR A 520 2.94 -2.43 21.62
N ALA A 521 1.82 -1.98 21.01
CA ALA A 521 1.72 -1.89 19.56
C ALA A 521 2.80 -1.02 18.94
N LEU A 522 3.07 0.16 19.50
CA LEU A 522 4.13 1.05 19.05
C LEU A 522 5.52 0.48 19.28
N ARG A 523 5.78 -0.10 20.44
CA ARG A 523 7.06 -0.73 20.76
C ARG A 523 7.38 -1.84 19.75
N ASP A 524 6.42 -2.69 19.47
CA ASP A 524 6.61 -3.85 18.61
C ASP A 524 6.88 -3.42 17.16
N CYS A 525 6.24 -2.36 16.66
CA CYS A 525 6.58 -1.76 15.36
C CYS A 525 8.07 -1.35 15.25
N PHE A 526 8.69 -0.90 16.35
CA PHE A 526 10.10 -0.51 16.35
C PHE A 526 11.06 -1.66 16.70
N THR A 527 10.63 -2.62 17.52
CA THR A 527 11.48 -3.73 18.00
C THR A 527 11.63 -4.83 16.96
N VAL A 528 10.57 -5.19 16.25
CA VAL A 528 10.63 -6.24 15.22
C VAL A 528 11.55 -5.83 14.08
N SER A 529 11.66 -4.52 13.78
CA SER A 529 12.64 -4.02 12.79
C SER A 529 14.11 -4.27 13.20
N ASN A 530 14.38 -4.50 14.48
CA ASN A 530 15.73 -4.70 15.03
C ASN A 530 16.07 -6.16 15.32
N VAL A 531 15.10 -7.08 15.34
CA VAL A 531 15.30 -8.49 15.72
C VAL A 531 15.74 -9.35 14.54
N THR A 532 16.40 -8.83 13.55
CA THR A 532 16.65 -9.67 12.40
C THR A 532 18.10 -9.98 12.11
N SER A 533 18.47 -11.16 12.53
CA SER A 533 19.36 -12.06 11.78
C SER A 533 18.77 -12.58 10.44
N TYR A 534 17.58 -12.13 10.04
CA TYR A 534 16.85 -12.60 8.87
C TYR A 534 16.90 -11.57 7.74
N THR A 535 17.83 -11.75 6.82
CA THR A 535 17.83 -11.01 5.56
C THR A 535 16.93 -11.71 4.55
N SER A 536 15.79 -11.12 4.24
CA SER A 536 14.96 -11.55 3.13
C SER A 536 15.78 -11.56 1.83
N ALA A 537 15.52 -12.52 0.95
CA ALA A 537 16.11 -12.56 -0.41
C ALA A 537 15.87 -11.26 -1.19
N ASN A 538 14.80 -10.54 -0.86
CA ASN A 538 14.42 -9.24 -1.44
C ASN A 538 15.06 -8.05 -0.73
N ALA A 539 15.77 -8.24 0.38
CA ALA A 539 16.42 -7.15 1.11
C ALA A 539 17.38 -6.37 0.21
N SER A 540 17.33 -5.06 0.29
CA SER A 540 18.16 -4.16 -0.49
C SER A 540 18.56 -2.94 0.33
N ASN A 541 19.77 -2.44 0.10
CA ASN A 541 20.24 -1.23 0.77
C ASN A 541 19.50 0.00 0.24
N ALA A 542 18.99 0.83 1.15
CA ALA A 542 18.26 2.04 0.82
C ALA A 542 19.07 3.01 -0.09
N PHE A 543 20.38 3.11 0.09
CA PHE A 543 21.23 3.93 -0.79
C PHE A 543 21.33 3.36 -2.21
N GLY A 544 21.21 2.04 -2.38
CA GLY A 544 21.14 1.40 -3.70
C GLY A 544 19.89 1.74 -4.49
N TRP A 545 18.83 2.20 -3.81
CA TRP A 545 17.59 2.63 -4.49
C TRP A 545 17.79 3.89 -5.32
N LEU A 546 18.75 4.76 -4.98
CA LEU A 546 19.07 5.97 -5.77
C LEU A 546 19.42 5.65 -7.22
N ILE A 547 19.96 4.48 -7.48
CA ILE A 547 20.32 4.03 -8.82
C ILE A 547 19.51 2.82 -9.30
N GLY A 548 18.54 2.39 -8.48
CA GLY A 548 17.65 1.28 -8.84
C GLY A 548 18.35 -0.08 -8.96
N LEU A 549 19.34 -0.37 -8.08
CA LEU A 549 20.21 -1.55 -8.19
C LEU A 549 19.50 -2.89 -8.02
N LYS A 550 18.45 -2.94 -7.18
CA LYS A 550 17.77 -4.20 -6.87
C LYS A 550 16.27 -3.98 -6.75
N GLY A 551 15.50 -4.74 -7.52
CA GLY A 551 14.05 -4.87 -7.34
C GLY A 551 13.69 -5.88 -6.24
N ALA A 552 12.42 -6.01 -5.93
CA ALA A 552 11.89 -7.05 -5.07
C ALA A 552 10.96 -7.96 -5.88
N THR A 553 11.26 -9.26 -5.90
CA THR A 553 10.42 -10.27 -6.53
C THR A 553 9.36 -10.71 -5.52
N LEU A 554 8.11 -10.45 -5.84
CA LEU A 554 6.97 -10.67 -4.96
C LEU A 554 6.24 -11.98 -5.26
N LEU A 555 6.28 -12.38 -6.52
CA LEU A 555 5.76 -13.66 -7.01
C LEU A 555 6.66 -14.12 -8.15
N SER A 556 6.98 -15.40 -8.20
CA SER A 556 7.61 -16.03 -9.36
C SER A 556 7.13 -17.46 -9.48
N ALA A 557 6.83 -17.86 -10.71
CA ALA A 557 6.44 -19.22 -11.04
C ALA A 557 7.00 -19.60 -12.42
N THR A 558 7.24 -20.89 -12.61
CA THR A 558 7.66 -21.44 -13.89
C THR A 558 6.64 -22.50 -14.29
N GLU A 559 6.00 -22.31 -15.44
CA GLU A 559 5.02 -23.22 -15.99
C GLU A 559 5.49 -23.69 -17.38
N GLY A 560 6.05 -24.89 -17.43
CA GLY A 560 6.66 -25.42 -18.65
C GLY A 560 7.81 -24.52 -19.17
N SER A 561 7.63 -23.96 -20.37
CA SER A 561 8.58 -23.02 -20.98
C SER A 561 8.25 -21.55 -20.68
N SER A 562 7.19 -21.27 -19.89
CA SER A 562 6.75 -19.93 -19.52
C SER A 562 7.25 -19.56 -18.13
N TYR A 563 7.66 -18.30 -17.99
CA TYR A 563 8.07 -17.73 -16.72
C TYR A 563 7.14 -16.57 -16.35
N LEU A 564 6.66 -16.56 -15.12
CA LEU A 564 5.87 -15.49 -14.54
C LEU A 564 6.67 -14.83 -13.42
N ALA A 565 6.69 -13.52 -13.38
CA ALA A 565 7.23 -12.78 -12.24
C ALA A 565 6.46 -11.49 -12.00
N LEU A 566 6.18 -11.20 -10.73
CA LEU A 566 5.80 -9.88 -10.27
C LEU A 566 6.98 -9.24 -9.57
N ASN A 567 7.43 -8.10 -10.08
CA ASN A 567 8.57 -7.40 -9.54
C ASN A 567 8.24 -5.95 -9.17
N ALA A 568 8.56 -5.57 -7.95
CA ALA A 568 8.53 -4.19 -7.51
C ALA A 568 9.87 -3.53 -7.85
N GLN A 569 9.89 -2.81 -8.96
CA GLN A 569 11.08 -2.09 -9.42
C GLN A 569 10.70 -0.76 -10.05
N MET A 570 11.55 0.24 -9.83
CA MET A 570 11.45 1.52 -10.52
C MET A 570 12.03 1.45 -11.93
N ASN A 571 11.47 2.26 -12.81
CA ASN A 571 12.09 2.50 -14.13
C ASN A 571 13.50 3.07 -13.95
N THR A 572 14.51 2.28 -14.29
CA THR A 572 15.93 2.61 -14.07
C THR A 572 16.33 3.89 -14.80
N ALA A 573 15.79 4.14 -15.99
CA ALA A 573 16.07 5.38 -16.73
C ALA A 573 15.53 6.61 -15.98
N VAL A 574 14.36 6.51 -15.36
CA VAL A 574 13.80 7.57 -14.50
C VAL A 574 14.68 7.77 -13.27
N MET A 575 15.13 6.69 -12.62
CA MET A 575 15.98 6.79 -11.42
C MET A 575 17.34 7.46 -11.73
N LEU A 576 18.01 7.05 -12.80
CA LEU A 576 19.27 7.66 -13.21
C LEU A 576 19.10 9.15 -13.57
N THR A 577 18.01 9.49 -14.26
CA THR A 577 17.72 10.90 -14.56
C THR A 577 17.37 11.70 -13.29
N ALA A 578 16.70 11.11 -12.33
CA ALA A 578 16.44 11.74 -11.03
C ALA A 578 17.74 12.01 -10.28
N LEU A 579 18.72 11.07 -10.34
CA LEU A 579 20.05 11.27 -9.77
C LEU A 579 20.77 12.47 -10.43
N VAL A 580 20.79 12.50 -11.75
CA VAL A 580 21.37 13.63 -12.49
C VAL A 580 20.66 14.93 -12.15
N GLY A 581 19.32 14.92 -12.07
CA GLY A 581 18.51 16.05 -11.65
C GLY A 581 18.83 16.53 -10.22
N PHE A 582 18.97 15.60 -9.28
CA PHE A 582 19.38 15.91 -7.90
C PHE A 582 20.76 16.56 -7.84
N LEU A 583 21.76 15.98 -8.52
CA LEU A 583 23.13 16.54 -8.57
C LEU A 583 23.14 17.91 -9.24
N PHE A 584 22.45 18.05 -10.38
CA PHE A 584 22.32 19.34 -11.08
C PHE A 584 21.73 20.42 -10.17
N MET A 585 20.64 20.10 -9.48
CA MET A 585 19.98 21.05 -8.59
C MET A 585 20.80 21.38 -7.34
N THR A 586 21.57 20.41 -6.85
CA THR A 586 22.50 20.65 -5.73
C THR A 586 23.62 21.63 -6.15
N VAL A 587 24.21 21.40 -7.32
CA VAL A 587 25.23 22.33 -7.88
C VAL A 587 24.62 23.71 -8.13
N TYR A 588 23.41 23.77 -8.70
CA TYR A 588 22.71 25.04 -8.91
C TYR A 588 22.51 25.80 -7.59
N ALA A 589 22.06 25.12 -6.54
CA ALA A 589 21.83 25.73 -5.23
C ALA A 589 23.16 26.26 -4.61
N ILE A 590 24.25 25.50 -4.72
CA ILE A 590 25.59 25.90 -4.25
C ILE A 590 26.06 27.14 -5.04
N LEU A 591 26.01 27.13 -6.36
CA LEU A 591 26.41 28.25 -7.20
C LEU A 591 25.59 29.50 -6.94
N TYR A 592 24.27 29.36 -6.78
CA TYR A 592 23.40 30.47 -6.43
C TYR A 592 23.83 31.14 -5.10
N LEU A 593 24.11 30.33 -4.07
CA LEU A 593 24.54 30.85 -2.77
C LEU A 593 25.96 31.47 -2.83
N ALA A 594 26.89 30.80 -3.52
CA ALA A 594 28.29 31.25 -3.65
C ALA A 594 28.46 32.53 -4.46
N THR A 595 27.55 32.80 -5.42
CA THR A 595 27.61 34.01 -6.28
C THR A 595 26.86 35.21 -5.73
N GLY A 596 26.43 35.19 -4.45
CA GLY A 596 25.76 36.31 -3.81
C GLY A 596 24.23 36.24 -3.81
N GLY A 597 23.68 35.04 -4.01
CA GLY A 597 22.23 34.79 -3.89
C GLY A 597 21.41 35.59 -4.89
N LYS A 598 20.50 36.45 -4.41
CA LYS A 598 19.59 37.21 -5.27
C LYS A 598 20.27 38.19 -6.24
N ASN A 599 21.47 38.62 -5.93
CA ASN A 599 22.25 39.55 -6.73
C ASN A 599 23.30 38.85 -7.61
N GLY A 600 23.36 37.54 -7.56
CA GLY A 600 24.36 36.74 -8.27
C GLY A 600 24.03 36.47 -9.74
N ALA A 601 25.04 35.96 -10.46
CA ALA A 601 24.95 35.66 -11.90
C ALA A 601 23.91 34.59 -12.26
N TYR A 602 23.55 33.74 -11.31
CA TYR A 602 22.55 32.68 -11.48
C TYR A 602 21.17 33.05 -10.95
N ALA A 603 20.97 34.33 -10.52
CA ALA A 603 19.70 34.79 -10.01
C ALA A 603 18.70 35.07 -11.15
N THR A 604 17.49 34.57 -10.98
CA THR A 604 16.32 34.87 -11.81
C THR A 604 15.14 35.19 -10.89
N GLU A 605 14.08 35.79 -11.41
CA GLU A 605 12.85 36.03 -10.63
C GLU A 605 12.24 34.72 -10.08
N TYR A 606 12.53 33.57 -10.71
CA TYR A 606 12.05 32.23 -10.32
C TYR A 606 12.95 31.54 -9.30
N SER A 607 14.19 32.01 -9.07
CA SER A 607 15.15 31.35 -8.18
C SER A 607 14.62 31.11 -6.77
N PRO A 608 13.84 31.98 -6.12
CA PRO A 608 13.27 31.72 -4.80
C PRO A 608 12.27 30.57 -4.80
N ARG A 609 11.54 30.36 -5.91
CA ARG A 609 10.61 29.23 -6.08
C ARG A 609 11.39 27.93 -6.31
N ILE A 610 12.39 27.96 -7.17
CA ILE A 610 13.27 26.83 -7.50
C ILE A 610 13.95 26.30 -6.23
N LEU A 611 14.54 27.16 -5.43
CA LEU A 611 15.23 26.77 -4.20
C LEU A 611 14.28 26.23 -3.12
N ARG A 612 13.07 26.76 -3.01
CA ARG A 612 12.06 26.19 -2.11
C ARG A 612 11.63 24.81 -2.55
N ALA A 613 11.40 24.59 -3.84
CA ALA A 613 11.08 23.28 -4.39
C ALA A 613 12.24 22.30 -4.17
N TYR A 614 13.48 22.74 -4.39
CA TYR A 614 14.68 21.95 -4.08
C TYR A 614 14.73 21.55 -2.61
N ALA A 615 14.55 22.49 -1.68
CA ALA A 615 14.57 22.23 -0.26
C ALA A 615 13.50 21.20 0.16
N VAL A 616 12.30 21.31 -0.38
CA VAL A 616 11.21 20.37 -0.09
C VAL A 616 11.55 18.96 -0.58
N PHE A 617 12.01 18.81 -1.83
CA PHE A 617 12.38 17.53 -2.37
C PHE A 617 13.61 16.94 -1.67
N ALA A 618 14.61 17.77 -1.34
CA ALA A 618 15.79 17.31 -0.62
C ALA A 618 15.48 16.86 0.82
N LEU A 619 14.66 17.62 1.55
CA LEU A 619 14.20 17.24 2.89
C LEU A 619 13.38 15.95 2.84
N GLY A 620 12.41 15.85 1.92
CA GLY A 620 11.59 14.67 1.76
C GLY A 620 12.42 13.44 1.37
N LEU A 621 13.38 13.61 0.45
CA LEU A 621 14.31 12.55 0.05
C LEU A 621 15.15 12.06 1.23
N VAL A 622 15.83 12.97 1.94
CA VAL A 622 16.72 12.60 3.04
C VAL A 622 15.96 11.95 4.18
N THR A 623 14.85 12.51 4.60
CA THR A 623 14.08 11.95 5.72
C THR A 623 13.43 10.61 5.37
N SER A 624 12.93 10.45 4.14
CA SER A 624 12.35 9.18 3.69
C SER A 624 13.43 8.11 3.50
N LEU A 625 14.61 8.48 3.01
CA LEU A 625 15.75 7.55 2.90
C LEU A 625 16.22 7.09 4.27
N LEU A 626 16.34 8.02 5.23
CA LEU A 626 16.75 7.71 6.61
C LEU A 626 15.75 6.80 7.32
N SER A 627 14.46 6.85 6.98
CA SER A 627 13.45 5.95 7.54
C SER A 627 13.80 4.47 7.36
N TYR A 628 14.53 4.13 6.31
CA TYR A 628 14.89 2.75 5.97
C TYR A 628 16.40 2.50 5.88
N ALA A 629 17.24 3.52 6.05
CA ALA A 629 18.70 3.41 5.85
C ALA A 629 19.36 2.37 6.75
N PHE A 630 18.80 2.15 7.94
CA PHE A 630 19.32 1.24 8.96
C PHE A 630 18.45 -0.01 9.12
N SER A 631 17.47 -0.23 8.26
CA SER A 631 16.61 -1.42 8.30
C SER A 631 17.26 -2.56 7.52
N ALA A 632 17.52 -3.68 8.21
CA ALA A 632 18.10 -4.87 7.58
C ALA A 632 17.17 -5.54 6.54
N ASN A 633 15.86 -5.35 6.69
CA ASN A 633 14.83 -5.97 5.85
C ASN A 633 14.19 -5.01 4.85
N ALA A 634 14.75 -3.81 4.68
CA ALA A 634 14.25 -2.90 3.68
C ALA A 634 14.36 -3.51 2.27
N SER A 635 13.33 -3.38 1.46
CA SER A 635 13.25 -3.86 0.08
C SER A 635 12.86 -2.74 -0.86
N ALA A 636 12.92 -3.00 -2.17
CA ALA A 636 12.53 -2.01 -3.18
C ALA A 636 11.07 -1.51 -3.02
N MET A 637 10.18 -2.26 -2.38
CA MET A 637 8.81 -1.82 -2.11
C MET A 637 8.77 -0.59 -1.20
N HIS A 638 9.60 -0.57 -0.18
CA HIS A 638 9.73 0.56 0.77
C HIS A 638 10.24 1.83 0.10
N SER A 639 10.90 1.69 -1.05
CA SER A 639 11.42 2.83 -1.81
C SER A 639 10.31 3.73 -2.38
N LEU A 640 9.04 3.31 -2.35
CA LEU A 640 7.94 4.13 -2.83
C LEU A 640 7.84 5.46 -2.05
N LEU A 641 8.08 5.44 -0.74
CA LEU A 641 8.07 6.63 0.09
C LEU A 641 9.12 7.66 -0.33
N PHE A 642 10.34 7.22 -0.61
CA PHE A 642 11.41 8.12 -1.04
C PHE A 642 11.27 8.53 -2.51
N THR A 643 10.78 7.64 -3.35
CA THR A 643 10.62 7.82 -4.79
C THR A 643 9.78 9.02 -5.15
N VAL A 644 8.72 9.30 -4.35
CA VAL A 644 7.85 10.47 -4.53
C VAL A 644 8.66 11.78 -4.55
N PHE A 645 9.62 11.92 -3.64
CA PHE A 645 10.46 13.12 -3.56
C PHE A 645 11.59 13.09 -4.59
N TYR A 646 12.14 11.91 -4.83
CA TYR A 646 13.29 11.73 -5.71
C TYR A 646 12.96 12.02 -7.18
N ILE A 647 11.85 11.49 -7.69
CA ILE A 647 11.39 11.78 -9.06
C ILE A 647 11.12 13.27 -9.25
N GLY A 648 10.74 14.00 -8.20
CA GLY A 648 10.51 15.44 -8.24
C GLY A 648 11.70 16.27 -8.70
N PHE A 649 12.93 15.74 -8.60
CA PHE A 649 14.13 16.42 -9.13
C PHE A 649 14.16 16.48 -10.65
N ILE A 650 13.49 15.57 -11.36
CA ILE A 650 13.40 15.61 -12.83
C ILE A 650 12.64 16.87 -13.29
N PRO A 651 11.35 17.06 -12.94
CA PRO A 651 10.64 18.27 -13.34
C PRO A 651 11.28 19.56 -12.78
N LEU A 652 11.92 19.49 -11.61
CA LEU A 652 12.61 20.65 -11.02
C LEU A 652 13.84 21.04 -11.86
N ALA A 653 14.66 20.09 -12.26
CA ALA A 653 15.83 20.32 -13.12
C ALA A 653 15.42 20.88 -14.49
N PHE A 654 14.37 20.30 -15.10
CA PHE A 654 13.84 20.79 -16.37
C PHE A 654 13.17 22.17 -16.24
N TYR A 655 12.47 22.44 -15.15
CA TYR A 655 11.93 23.76 -14.88
C TYR A 655 13.03 24.81 -14.75
N THR A 656 14.10 24.49 -14.01
CA THR A 656 15.26 25.36 -13.85
C THR A 656 15.96 25.59 -15.18
N ALA A 657 16.23 24.53 -15.95
CA ALA A 657 16.82 24.65 -17.27
C ALA A 657 15.94 25.45 -18.24
N TYR A 658 14.62 25.21 -18.23
CA TYR A 658 13.65 25.93 -19.07
C TYR A 658 13.64 27.45 -18.81
N VAL A 659 13.69 27.86 -17.54
CA VAL A 659 13.72 29.27 -17.15
C VAL A 659 15.01 29.96 -17.59
N HIS A 660 16.12 29.21 -17.66
CA HIS A 660 17.43 29.74 -18.12
C HIS A 660 17.69 29.55 -19.62
N ASP A 661 16.81 28.83 -20.31
CA ASP A 661 17.00 28.51 -21.74
C ASP A 661 16.74 29.73 -22.64
N LYS A 662 17.81 30.27 -23.21
CA LYS A 662 17.80 31.40 -24.16
C LYS A 662 17.76 30.93 -25.62
N SER A 663 17.69 29.61 -25.89
CA SER A 663 17.62 29.08 -27.25
C SER A 663 16.31 29.45 -27.93
N GLY A 664 16.37 29.79 -29.20
CA GLY A 664 15.18 30.09 -30.00
C GLY A 664 14.25 28.86 -30.09
N ALA A 665 12.94 29.07 -29.96
CA ALA A 665 11.97 28.01 -30.11
C ALA A 665 11.80 27.64 -31.60
N THR A 666 11.96 26.35 -31.91
CA THR A 666 11.63 25.79 -33.24
C THR A 666 10.28 25.07 -33.16
N SER A 667 9.51 25.07 -34.25
CA SER A 667 8.26 24.32 -34.31
C SER A 667 8.53 22.89 -34.73
N VAL A 668 8.12 21.93 -33.91
CA VAL A 668 8.13 20.49 -34.21
C VAL A 668 6.71 19.98 -34.02
N LEU A 669 6.09 19.43 -35.06
CA LEU A 669 4.69 18.99 -35.06
C LEU A 669 3.69 20.05 -34.56
N GLY A 670 3.93 21.33 -34.91
CA GLY A 670 3.11 22.45 -34.48
C GLY A 670 3.33 22.93 -33.02
N ILE A 671 4.23 22.30 -32.29
CA ILE A 671 4.59 22.65 -30.89
C ILE A 671 5.89 23.45 -30.93
N LYS A 672 5.89 24.63 -30.31
CA LYS A 672 7.12 25.42 -30.10
C LYS A 672 7.99 24.76 -29.03
N MET A 673 9.16 24.27 -29.43
CA MET A 673 10.09 23.56 -28.55
C MET A 673 11.45 24.24 -28.55
N ASN A 674 11.92 24.67 -27.36
CA ASN A 674 13.31 25.07 -27.13
C ASN A 674 14.20 23.84 -26.89
N ALA A 675 15.50 24.02 -26.72
CA ALA A 675 16.43 22.89 -26.54
C ALA A 675 16.08 22.03 -25.33
N THR A 676 15.71 22.65 -24.20
CA THR A 676 15.30 21.96 -22.96
C THR A 676 14.08 21.05 -23.19
N VAL A 677 13.07 21.55 -23.89
CA VAL A 677 11.85 20.76 -24.18
C VAL A 677 12.14 19.60 -25.13
N LYS A 678 13.03 19.77 -26.10
CA LYS A 678 13.46 18.67 -26.99
C LYS A 678 14.16 17.54 -26.24
N VAL A 679 15.07 17.89 -25.32
CA VAL A 679 15.77 16.90 -24.47
C VAL A 679 14.76 16.18 -23.56
N LEU A 680 13.84 16.90 -22.94
CA LEU A 680 12.79 16.31 -22.13
C LEU A 680 11.94 15.31 -22.95
N PHE A 681 11.55 15.71 -24.16
CA PHE A 681 10.73 14.85 -25.02
C PHE A 681 11.48 13.56 -25.42
N ALA A 682 12.79 13.67 -25.74
CA ALA A 682 13.63 12.50 -26.03
C ALA A 682 13.71 11.56 -24.81
N LEU A 683 13.89 12.09 -23.61
CA LEU A 683 13.92 11.29 -22.38
C LEU A 683 12.55 10.64 -22.07
N LEU A 684 11.44 11.33 -22.32
CA LEU A 684 10.12 10.74 -22.16
C LEU A 684 9.90 9.53 -23.07
N ILE A 685 10.44 9.56 -24.30
CA ILE A 685 10.42 8.40 -25.19
C ILE A 685 11.24 7.25 -24.58
N VAL A 686 12.45 7.52 -24.07
CA VAL A 686 13.27 6.50 -23.40
C VAL A 686 12.54 5.90 -22.20
N TYR A 687 11.91 6.74 -21.36
CA TYR A 687 11.13 6.26 -20.21
C TYR A 687 9.97 5.37 -20.63
N ALA A 688 9.25 5.74 -21.71
CA ALA A 688 8.15 4.96 -22.24
C ALA A 688 8.65 3.61 -22.79
N VAL A 689 9.77 3.56 -23.50
CA VAL A 689 10.35 2.32 -24.00
C VAL A 689 10.75 1.41 -22.84
N VAL A 690 11.46 1.93 -21.84
CA VAL A 690 11.86 1.14 -20.67
C VAL A 690 10.62 0.66 -19.89
N PHE A 691 9.60 1.51 -19.73
CA PHE A 691 8.36 1.11 -19.08
C PHE A 691 7.63 -0.02 -19.81
N VAL A 692 7.56 0.05 -21.15
CA VAL A 692 6.96 -1.03 -21.97
C VAL A 692 7.72 -2.35 -21.78
N LEU A 693 9.05 -2.30 -21.72
CA LEU A 693 9.87 -3.50 -21.45
C LEU A 693 9.64 -4.06 -20.04
N MET A 694 9.24 -3.22 -19.08
CA MET A 694 8.94 -3.65 -17.70
C MET A 694 7.50 -4.15 -17.51
N LEU A 695 6.58 -3.92 -18.46
CA LEU A 695 5.17 -4.28 -18.31
C LEU A 695 4.95 -5.74 -17.90
N PRO A 696 5.63 -6.74 -18.48
CA PRO A 696 5.42 -8.13 -18.09
C PRO A 696 5.70 -8.39 -16.60
N MET A 697 6.76 -7.79 -16.05
CA MET A 697 7.09 -7.88 -14.62
C MET A 697 6.12 -7.08 -13.74
N THR A 698 5.64 -5.96 -14.26
CA THR A 698 4.69 -5.11 -13.54
C THR A 698 3.32 -5.78 -13.40
N PHE A 699 2.89 -6.52 -14.43
CA PHE A 699 1.55 -7.13 -14.50
C PHE A 699 1.56 -8.64 -14.30
N CYS A 700 2.73 -9.26 -14.07
CA CYS A 700 2.86 -10.71 -13.94
C CYS A 700 2.33 -11.46 -15.18
N PHE A 701 2.69 -10.99 -16.39
CA PHE A 701 2.32 -11.67 -17.62
C PHE A 701 3.28 -12.83 -17.90
N PRO A 702 2.78 -13.98 -18.35
CA PRO A 702 3.64 -15.10 -18.72
C PRO A 702 4.50 -14.74 -19.91
N LEU A 703 5.80 -15.04 -19.82
CA LEU A 703 6.78 -14.87 -20.89
C LEU A 703 7.49 -16.18 -21.13
N HIS A 704 7.77 -16.49 -22.40
CA HIS A 704 8.67 -17.57 -22.73
C HIS A 704 10.06 -17.29 -22.12
N ALA A 705 10.70 -18.33 -21.57
CA ALA A 705 11.98 -18.19 -20.83
C ALA A 705 13.04 -17.42 -21.62
N THR A 706 13.13 -17.63 -22.94
CA THR A 706 14.05 -16.90 -23.82
C THR A 706 13.70 -15.41 -23.91
N ALA A 707 12.40 -15.08 -24.06
CA ALA A 707 11.94 -13.69 -24.09
C ALA A 707 12.15 -13.00 -22.74
N ALA A 708 11.91 -13.73 -21.64
CA ALA A 708 12.19 -13.23 -20.30
C ALA A 708 13.68 -12.85 -20.14
N LYS A 709 14.58 -13.67 -20.64
CA LYS A 709 16.03 -13.39 -20.64
C LYS A 709 16.36 -12.09 -21.37
N TYR A 710 15.76 -11.82 -22.52
CA TYR A 710 16.01 -10.58 -23.27
C TYR A 710 15.29 -9.36 -22.65
N CYS A 711 14.05 -9.50 -22.23
CA CYS A 711 13.29 -8.39 -21.63
C CYS A 711 13.83 -7.98 -20.26
N PHE A 712 14.34 -8.92 -19.48
CA PHE A 712 14.76 -8.73 -18.10
C PHE A 712 16.26 -8.90 -17.88
N GLY A 713 16.98 -9.44 -18.84
CA GLY A 713 18.42 -9.73 -18.73
C GLY A 713 19.28 -8.49 -18.44
N TRP A 714 18.86 -7.30 -18.89
CA TRP A 714 19.53 -6.05 -18.55
C TRP A 714 19.31 -5.63 -17.10
N THR A 715 18.18 -6.04 -16.48
CA THR A 715 17.92 -5.80 -15.06
C THR A 715 18.75 -6.71 -14.17
N THR A 716 19.16 -7.89 -14.66
CA THR A 716 20.07 -8.80 -13.95
C THR A 716 21.49 -8.23 -13.83
N PHE A 717 21.93 -7.43 -14.77
CA PHE A 717 23.20 -6.72 -14.65
C PHE A 717 23.20 -5.73 -13.48
N VAL A 718 22.02 -5.15 -13.19
CA VAL A 718 21.79 -4.23 -12.08
C VAL A 718 21.38 -4.95 -10.81
N ASN A 719 20.72 -6.11 -10.92
CA ASN A 719 20.11 -6.87 -9.81
C ASN A 719 20.72 -8.29 -9.73
N ASN A 720 21.94 -8.41 -9.27
CA ASN A 720 22.60 -9.71 -9.04
C ASN A 720 21.72 -10.63 -8.17
N GLY A 721 20.91 -11.47 -8.79
CA GLY A 721 20.02 -12.42 -8.11
C GLY A 721 18.62 -12.50 -8.67
N PHE A 722 18.27 -11.65 -9.63
CA PHE A 722 16.91 -11.61 -10.19
C PHE A 722 16.55 -12.85 -11.03
N TYR A 723 17.55 -13.48 -11.65
CA TYR A 723 17.40 -14.70 -12.44
C TYR A 723 18.45 -15.73 -12.05
N ARG A 724 18.06 -16.62 -11.16
CA ARG A 724 18.56 -17.99 -11.23
C ARG A 724 17.45 -18.80 -11.93
N ILE A 725 17.44 -18.77 -13.25
CA ILE A 725 16.75 -19.79 -14.04
C ILE A 725 17.62 -21.01 -14.02
#